data_0077c1490549f545dd3cf09af6558c8d
#
_entry.id   0077c1490549f545dd3cf09af6558c8d
#
_cell.length_a   1.000
_cell.length_b   1.000
_cell.length_c   1.000
_cell.angle_alpha   90.00
_cell.angle_beta   90.00
_cell.angle_gamma   90.00
#
_symmetry.space_group_name_H-M   'P 1'
#
loop_
_entity.id
_entity.type
_entity.pdbx_description
1 polymer ?
#
loop_
_entity_poly.entity_id
_entity_poly.type
_entity_poly.pdbx_seq_one_letter_code
_entity_poly.pdbx_strand_id
1 'polypeptide(L)'
;MLVQAGQGGAHFRTSCSTIVPLLKPHPDKQIGTRAASKLLPTRLDLGAHLITGAAESLIELRLRGGEIQLSRGRTAFVSEPTGRVYRNPRHGLFVLQTRLLGKYRWFLNGEEPEFSCGSNIEQHSWMGYYIQAPSNWRKTQTQEASPLQETIELRSKRFVGEGMREDIQLTNHTQIATEVRLELQFEPEFLAPEEAEGKRRQHGKISKQWRKVSPGEWELQIGYFAKHHYAHQHESGEAEFRRGLMLRIQNSDSDPHYSRNRLGFQVHLPPHVVWKCSLEWLATAHGKLLPAPSPRPIVTAYDRKRSSYLSNVTGFTVTADDLRQVVTKTARRATLDLCALQMFDFEDGREVTVAAGVPTYMGVFGRDLMASAWQAVLLGPELALGTLRILKQQQATEVNDWRDAGPGRIVHEMHTDPLSVLNIRPKSRYYGSASGAFLYPILLCELWHWTGDLSVIRPFSDTAVRALNWADKHSLDETGFYRYQTRSEQGMKNQGWKDSSDAIVYPDGSQVSAPIGTCEMQAFAYAAKRQLAEVLWWLGEKDQAAALWEQASALKARFNDRFWMEEEGTFAMGIDNHGELICSVASDPGHCLLSGIVDASRVPRLANRMLMKDLFSGWGIRTLSADHPAYNPFSYHRGSVWPVENGGFVLGFARYGLHGETWTLARAMFEAAQLFPGFRLPETFAGHQRTEDAPFPGLYTKSDWPQAWSASSVLNILRAMLGLFPYAAANLLILDPHLPEWLPEITVENMRVGNARVAIHFSHASDGSTDYRVLDLQGDLHILRQPSPWSLTADWPERVKDTLSSLVPWH
;
A
#
# COMPACT_ATOMS: atom_id res chain seq x y z
N MET A 1 24.37 -19.70 15.05
CA MET A 1 25.74 -19.86 14.56
C MET A 1 26.64 -18.85 15.22
N LEU A 2 26.90 -19.01 16.47
CA LEU A 2 27.89 -18.25 17.22
C LEU A 2 27.88 -18.71 18.68
N VAL A 3 28.81 -19.53 19.07
CA VAL A 3 29.56 -19.50 20.33
C VAL A 3 30.58 -20.58 20.24
N GLN A 4 31.81 -20.26 20.16
CA GLN A 4 32.89 -21.02 20.76
C GLN A 4 34.04 -20.07 21.04
N ALA A 5 34.18 -19.70 22.26
CA ALA A 5 35.48 -19.44 22.87
C ALA A 5 35.37 -19.82 24.34
N GLY A 6 36.13 -20.80 24.74
CA GLY A 6 36.26 -21.22 26.16
C GLY A 6 36.75 -22.65 26.28
N GLN A 7 38.06 -22.82 26.48
CA GLN A 7 38.74 -24.09 26.69
C GLN A 7 38.25 -24.75 27.97
N GLY A 8 38.00 -26.05 27.90
CA GLY A 8 37.80 -26.91 29.06
C GLY A 8 37.51 -28.35 28.64
N GLY A 9 38.54 -29.19 28.57
CA GLY A 9 38.41 -30.56 28.08
C GLY A 9 37.66 -31.48 29.05
N ALA A 10 36.81 -32.32 28.52
CA ALA A 10 36.45 -33.61 29.10
C ALA A 10 35.96 -34.54 27.98
N HIS A 11 36.59 -35.70 27.91
CA HIS A 11 36.25 -36.78 27.00
C HIS A 11 34.82 -37.28 27.22
N PHE A 12 34.04 -37.34 26.13
CA PHE A 12 32.96 -38.32 26.02
C PHE A 12 32.97 -38.98 24.66
N ARG A 13 32.84 -40.30 24.72
CA ARG A 13 32.88 -41.22 23.61
C ARG A 13 31.63 -41.15 22.77
N THR A 14 31.84 -41.23 21.46
CA THR A 14 30.85 -41.56 20.43
C THR A 14 29.94 -42.73 20.78
N SER A 15 28.64 -42.52 20.64
CA SER A 15 27.71 -43.54 20.16
C SER A 15 26.67 -42.88 19.26
N CYS A 16 26.75 -43.30 18.03
CA CYS A 16 25.81 -43.03 16.96
C CYS A 16 24.47 -43.73 17.23
N SER A 17 23.42 -43.19 16.68
CA SER A 17 22.06 -43.72 16.56
C SER A 17 21.07 -43.38 17.66
N THR A 18 20.31 -42.29 17.43
CA THR A 18 18.89 -42.35 17.71
C THR A 18 18.18 -41.46 16.67
N ILE A 19 17.61 -42.11 15.67
CA ILE A 19 16.53 -41.59 14.84
C ILE A 19 15.42 -41.27 15.82
N VAL A 20 15.11 -39.96 15.95
CA VAL A 20 13.92 -39.56 16.68
C VAL A 20 12.72 -39.93 15.80
N PRO A 21 11.82 -40.81 16.30
CA PRO A 21 10.61 -41.15 15.55
C PRO A 21 9.79 -39.89 15.38
N LEU A 22 9.33 -39.64 14.16
CA LEU A 22 8.21 -38.79 13.88
C LEU A 22 7.11 -39.07 14.89
N LEU A 23 6.82 -38.13 15.77
CA LEU A 23 5.66 -38.21 16.65
C LEU A 23 4.44 -38.25 15.74
N LYS A 24 3.91 -39.48 15.57
CA LYS A 24 2.53 -39.61 15.06
C LYS A 24 1.63 -38.80 15.98
N PRO A 25 0.72 -37.99 15.47
CA PRO A 25 -0.21 -37.31 16.33
C PRO A 25 -1.01 -38.33 17.14
N HIS A 26 -1.01 -38.18 18.43
CA HIS A 26 -1.89 -38.93 19.34
C HIS A 26 -3.32 -38.54 19.02
N PRO A 27 -4.27 -39.48 18.82
CA PRO A 27 -5.65 -39.18 18.38
C PRO A 27 -6.47 -38.33 19.37
N ASP A 28 -5.95 -38.03 20.56
CA ASP A 28 -6.70 -37.33 21.61
C ASP A 28 -6.30 -35.84 21.87
N LYS A 29 -5.51 -35.23 20.99
CA LYS A 29 -5.20 -33.80 21.09
C LYS A 29 -5.82 -32.97 19.96
N GLN A 30 -7.10 -33.17 19.69
CA GLN A 30 -7.95 -32.22 18.95
C GLN A 30 -8.49 -31.07 19.84
N ILE A 31 -7.67 -30.45 20.68
CA ILE A 31 -8.17 -29.39 21.58
C ILE A 31 -8.08 -28.00 20.92
N GLY A 32 -7.22 -27.79 19.93
CA GLY A 32 -7.06 -26.49 19.29
C GLY A 32 -8.13 -26.12 18.24
N THR A 33 -8.54 -27.08 17.41
CA THR A 33 -9.49 -26.83 16.32
C THR A 33 -10.95 -26.74 16.75
N ARG A 34 -11.34 -27.40 17.87
CA ARG A 34 -12.71 -27.31 18.38
C ARG A 34 -13.03 -26.02 19.14
N ALA A 35 -12.06 -25.34 19.71
CA ALA A 35 -12.26 -24.06 20.39
C ALA A 35 -12.40 -22.92 19.38
N ALA A 36 -11.59 -22.89 18.33
CA ALA A 36 -11.70 -21.89 17.27
C ALA A 36 -13.02 -22.03 16.50
N SER A 37 -13.50 -23.26 16.24
CA SER A 37 -14.77 -23.48 15.55
C SER A 37 -16.03 -23.15 16.39
N LYS A 38 -15.90 -23.01 17.71
CA LYS A 38 -17.02 -22.59 18.58
C LYS A 38 -17.12 -21.09 18.81
N LEU A 39 -16.02 -20.34 18.58
CA LEU A 39 -15.99 -18.89 18.76
C LEU A 39 -16.21 -18.14 17.45
N LEU A 40 -15.89 -18.74 16.33
CA LEU A 40 -16.32 -18.22 15.03
C LEU A 40 -17.80 -18.55 14.87
N PRO A 41 -18.63 -17.62 14.39
CA PRO A 41 -20.01 -17.96 14.04
C PRO A 41 -19.93 -19.14 13.08
N THR A 42 -20.46 -20.28 13.55
CA THR A 42 -20.62 -21.48 12.74
C THR A 42 -21.26 -21.07 11.42
N ARG A 43 -20.51 -21.16 10.33
CA ARG A 43 -20.93 -20.84 8.97
C ARG A 43 -21.75 -19.55 8.90
N LEU A 44 -21.10 -18.44 8.70
CA LEU A 44 -21.67 -17.40 7.89
C LEU A 44 -21.72 -17.97 6.46
N ASP A 45 -22.80 -18.67 6.13
CA ASP A 45 -23.08 -19.14 4.76
C ASP A 45 -23.16 -17.98 3.75
N LEU A 46 -23.18 -16.75 4.24
CA LEU A 46 -23.10 -15.53 3.42
C LEU A 46 -21.87 -15.51 2.50
N GLY A 47 -20.71 -16.01 2.94
CA GLY A 47 -19.54 -16.15 2.08
C GLY A 47 -19.75 -17.16 0.96
N ALA A 48 -20.41 -18.27 1.22
CA ALA A 48 -20.75 -19.28 0.21
C ALA A 48 -21.80 -18.73 -0.79
N HIS A 49 -22.80 -17.99 -0.32
CA HIS A 49 -23.80 -17.37 -1.21
C HIS A 49 -23.21 -16.23 -2.07
N LEU A 50 -22.26 -15.47 -1.54
CA LEU A 50 -21.56 -14.41 -2.31
C LEU A 50 -20.60 -14.98 -3.36
N ILE A 51 -20.06 -16.17 -3.12
CA ILE A 51 -19.00 -16.78 -3.93
C ILE A 51 -19.54 -17.86 -4.86
N THR A 52 -20.39 -18.71 -4.36
CA THR A 52 -20.99 -19.82 -5.12
C THR A 52 -22.27 -19.37 -5.78
N GLY A 53 -22.44 -18.19 -6.27
CA GLY A 53 -23.67 -17.69 -6.82
C GLY A 53 -24.73 -18.77 -6.87
N ALA A 54 -25.54 -18.92 -5.78
CA ALA A 54 -26.64 -19.85 -5.85
C ALA A 54 -27.35 -19.53 -7.15
N ALA A 55 -27.57 -20.51 -8.00
CA ALA A 55 -28.13 -20.37 -9.35
C ALA A 55 -29.47 -19.59 -9.39
N GLU A 56 -29.92 -19.08 -8.26
CA GLU A 56 -31.17 -18.37 -8.05
C GLU A 56 -30.99 -16.86 -7.73
N SER A 57 -29.78 -16.36 -7.39
CA SER A 57 -29.59 -14.94 -7.12
C SER A 57 -29.09 -14.20 -8.36
N LEU A 58 -29.97 -13.45 -8.99
CA LEU A 58 -29.63 -12.54 -10.11
C LEU A 58 -28.92 -11.27 -9.66
N ILE A 59 -28.67 -11.08 -8.34
CA ILE A 59 -28.04 -9.89 -7.78
C ILE A 59 -26.67 -10.27 -7.20
N GLU A 60 -25.63 -9.78 -7.84
CA GLU A 60 -24.28 -9.87 -7.31
C GLU A 60 -24.01 -8.67 -6.37
N LEU A 61 -23.72 -8.97 -5.10
CA LEU A 61 -23.37 -7.92 -4.14
C LEU A 61 -22.00 -7.33 -4.46
N ARG A 62 -21.98 -6.06 -4.83
CA ARG A 62 -20.75 -5.29 -5.04
C ARG A 62 -20.90 -3.89 -4.50
N LEU A 63 -19.87 -3.41 -3.81
CA LEU A 63 -19.80 -2.02 -3.39
C LEU A 63 -19.65 -1.13 -4.63
N ARG A 64 -20.50 -0.12 -4.72
CA ARG A 64 -20.35 0.90 -5.78
C ARG A 64 -19.30 1.91 -5.31
N GLY A 65 -18.22 2.05 -6.05
CA GLY A 65 -17.25 3.11 -5.83
C GLY A 65 -17.90 4.48 -5.98
N GLY A 66 -17.71 5.36 -5.02
CA GLY A 66 -18.19 6.75 -5.07
C GLY A 66 -17.33 7.65 -5.96
N GLU A 67 -16.22 7.16 -6.48
CA GLU A 67 -15.21 7.96 -7.19
C GLU A 67 -14.59 7.18 -8.34
N ILE A 68 -14.22 7.89 -9.40
CA ILE A 68 -13.33 7.40 -10.45
C ILE A 68 -11.95 7.97 -10.18
N GLN A 69 -10.97 7.08 -10.16
CA GLN A 69 -9.57 7.44 -9.94
C GLN A 69 -8.74 6.94 -11.12
N LEU A 70 -8.09 7.90 -11.78
CA LEU A 70 -7.10 7.65 -12.82
C LEU A 70 -5.76 8.07 -12.27
N SER A 71 -4.76 7.20 -12.37
CA SER A 71 -3.44 7.51 -11.85
C SER A 71 -2.32 6.94 -12.70
N ARG A 72 -1.19 7.65 -12.69
CA ARG A 72 0.07 7.20 -13.26
C ARG A 72 1.22 7.91 -12.57
N GLY A 73 2.03 7.16 -11.81
CA GLY A 73 3.12 7.72 -11.02
C GLY A 73 2.62 8.75 -10.00
N ARG A 74 3.07 9.99 -10.11
CA ARG A 74 2.73 11.10 -9.20
C ARG A 74 1.67 12.05 -9.78
N THR A 75 0.84 11.56 -10.70
CA THR A 75 -0.29 12.28 -11.28
C THR A 75 -1.57 11.48 -11.09
N ALA A 76 -2.63 12.13 -10.62
CA ALA A 76 -3.95 11.54 -10.51
C ALA A 76 -5.05 12.52 -10.95
N PHE A 77 -6.10 11.97 -11.53
CA PHE A 77 -7.37 12.67 -11.72
C PHE A 77 -8.46 11.88 -11.00
N VAL A 78 -9.09 12.52 -10.03
CA VAL A 78 -10.16 11.94 -9.22
C VAL A 78 -11.45 12.70 -9.49
N SER A 79 -12.53 11.99 -9.73
CA SER A 79 -13.82 12.56 -10.07
C SER A 79 -14.98 11.71 -9.54
N GLU A 80 -16.18 12.26 -9.59
CA GLU A 80 -17.39 11.46 -9.44
C GLU A 80 -17.50 10.37 -10.53
N PRO A 81 -18.36 9.36 -10.34
CA PRO A 81 -18.62 8.34 -11.36
C PRO A 81 -19.00 8.91 -12.72
N THR A 82 -19.60 10.09 -12.73
CA THR A 82 -19.94 10.83 -13.93
C THR A 82 -18.76 11.49 -14.66
N GLY A 83 -17.53 11.34 -14.14
CA GLY A 83 -16.35 12.00 -14.66
C GLY A 83 -16.27 13.50 -14.34
N ARG A 84 -17.21 14.06 -13.57
CA ARG A 84 -17.25 15.48 -13.19
C ARG A 84 -16.53 15.72 -11.88
N VAL A 85 -15.98 16.93 -11.74
CA VAL A 85 -15.39 17.43 -10.50
C VAL A 85 -16.16 18.66 -10.05
N TYR A 86 -16.80 18.56 -8.89
CA TYR A 86 -17.52 19.68 -8.27
C TYR A 86 -16.67 20.35 -7.17
N ARG A 87 -17.08 20.24 -5.89
CA ARG A 87 -16.37 20.87 -4.76
C ARG A 87 -15.80 19.86 -3.76
N ASN A 88 -15.81 18.58 -4.11
CA ASN A 88 -15.20 17.57 -3.24
C ASN A 88 -13.68 17.85 -3.14
N PRO A 89 -13.12 18.01 -1.94
CA PRO A 89 -11.71 18.31 -1.76
C PRO A 89 -10.78 17.20 -2.29
N ARG A 90 -11.26 15.96 -2.35
CA ARG A 90 -10.50 14.83 -2.86
C ARG A 90 -10.55 14.71 -4.39
N HIS A 91 -11.44 15.45 -5.06
CA HIS A 91 -11.58 15.41 -6.51
C HIS A 91 -10.73 16.48 -7.19
N GLY A 92 -10.26 16.20 -8.40
CA GLY A 92 -9.50 17.14 -9.20
C GLY A 92 -8.33 16.52 -9.94
N LEU A 93 -7.51 17.36 -10.52
CA LEU A 93 -6.22 17.00 -11.09
C LEU A 93 -5.11 17.28 -10.08
N PHE A 94 -4.41 16.23 -9.67
CA PHE A 94 -3.27 16.28 -8.77
C PHE A 94 -2.00 15.95 -9.54
N VAL A 95 -0.98 16.78 -9.41
CA VAL A 95 0.36 16.52 -9.96
C VAL A 95 1.40 16.87 -8.91
N LEU A 96 2.30 15.95 -8.60
CA LEU A 96 3.36 16.16 -7.61
C LEU A 96 2.78 16.71 -6.28
N GLN A 97 1.77 16.03 -5.75
CA GLN A 97 1.09 16.38 -4.49
C GLN A 97 0.46 17.80 -4.46
N THR A 98 0.25 18.40 -5.62
CA THR A 98 -0.43 19.69 -5.76
C THR A 98 -1.73 19.50 -6.52
N ARG A 99 -2.85 19.90 -5.92
CA ARG A 99 -4.13 19.95 -6.60
C ARG A 99 -4.14 21.15 -7.56
N LEU A 100 -4.05 20.86 -8.85
CA LEU A 100 -3.98 21.89 -9.88
C LEU A 100 -5.36 22.36 -10.35
N LEU A 101 -6.34 21.44 -10.39
CA LEU A 101 -7.73 21.72 -10.77
C LEU A 101 -8.68 21.20 -9.71
N GLY A 102 -9.53 22.06 -9.16
CA GLY A 102 -10.54 21.71 -8.16
C GLY A 102 -11.99 21.71 -8.68
N LYS A 103 -12.18 21.98 -9.96
CA LYS A 103 -13.47 21.93 -10.64
C LYS A 103 -13.26 21.54 -12.10
N TYR A 104 -14.15 20.69 -12.65
CA TYR A 104 -14.05 20.24 -14.04
C TYR A 104 -15.39 19.72 -14.55
N ARG A 105 -16.11 20.49 -15.38
CA ARG A 105 -17.47 20.15 -15.82
C ARG A 105 -17.73 20.64 -17.25
N TRP A 106 -18.33 19.78 -18.05
CA TRP A 106 -18.80 20.11 -19.38
C TRP A 106 -20.26 20.58 -19.37
N PHE A 107 -20.58 21.54 -20.22
CA PHE A 107 -21.92 22.05 -20.49
C PHE A 107 -22.21 22.04 -21.99
N LEU A 108 -23.40 21.65 -22.36
CA LEU A 108 -23.98 21.83 -23.70
C LEU A 108 -25.14 22.80 -23.59
N ASN A 109 -25.10 23.86 -24.41
CA ASN A 109 -26.12 24.92 -24.42
C ASN A 109 -26.46 25.52 -23.04
N GLY A 110 -25.45 25.52 -22.12
CA GLY A 110 -25.59 26.05 -20.78
C GLY A 110 -26.06 25.06 -19.70
N GLU A 111 -26.41 23.85 -20.09
CA GLU A 111 -26.83 22.78 -19.18
C GLU A 111 -25.80 21.64 -19.14
N GLU A 112 -25.72 20.95 -18.02
CA GLU A 112 -24.91 19.72 -17.92
C GLU A 112 -25.59 18.61 -18.69
N PRO A 113 -24.90 17.96 -19.68
CA PRO A 113 -25.50 16.84 -20.40
C PRO A 113 -25.73 15.65 -19.47
N GLU A 114 -26.81 14.90 -19.73
CA GLU A 114 -27.13 13.70 -18.96
C GLU A 114 -26.04 12.63 -19.14
N PHE A 115 -25.56 12.08 -18.03
CA PHE A 115 -24.57 11.03 -18.04
C PHE A 115 -25.24 9.68 -18.32
N SER A 116 -24.88 9.04 -19.42
CA SER A 116 -25.40 7.73 -19.79
C SER A 116 -24.61 6.60 -19.11
N CYS A 117 -23.32 6.53 -19.37
CA CYS A 117 -22.43 5.54 -18.75
C CYS A 117 -20.95 5.94 -18.90
N GLY A 118 -20.11 5.32 -18.11
CA GLY A 118 -18.65 5.48 -18.18
C GLY A 118 -17.91 4.45 -17.38
N SER A 119 -16.68 4.18 -17.74
CA SER A 119 -15.82 3.22 -17.06
C SER A 119 -14.35 3.53 -17.24
N ASN A 120 -13.55 3.11 -16.25
CA ASN A 120 -12.12 2.98 -16.46
C ASN A 120 -11.87 1.91 -17.54
N ILE A 121 -11.03 2.26 -18.53
CA ILE A 121 -10.54 1.30 -19.53
C ILE A 121 -9.26 0.66 -18.98
N GLU A 122 -8.38 1.50 -18.43
CA GLU A 122 -7.18 1.10 -17.69
C GLU A 122 -7.05 1.95 -16.43
N GLN A 123 -6.04 1.68 -15.60
CA GLN A 123 -5.80 2.48 -14.39
C GLN A 123 -5.59 3.98 -14.68
N HIS A 124 -5.10 4.29 -15.87
CA HIS A 124 -4.76 5.66 -16.28
C HIS A 124 -5.68 6.21 -17.38
N SER A 125 -6.76 5.51 -17.75
CA SER A 125 -7.70 5.95 -18.78
C SER A 125 -9.15 5.63 -18.45
N TRP A 126 -10.02 6.56 -18.85
CA TRP A 126 -11.45 6.48 -18.65
C TRP A 126 -12.20 6.99 -19.87
N MET A 127 -13.40 6.47 -20.09
CA MET A 127 -14.32 6.96 -21.13
C MET A 127 -15.74 7.09 -20.58
N GLY A 128 -16.42 8.17 -20.95
CA GLY A 128 -17.82 8.42 -20.60
C GLY A 128 -18.62 8.91 -21.78
N TYR A 129 -19.89 8.53 -21.78
CA TYR A 129 -20.92 8.94 -22.72
C TYR A 129 -21.94 9.82 -22.03
N TYR A 130 -22.29 10.93 -22.68
CA TYR A 130 -23.31 11.87 -22.23
C TYR A 130 -24.21 12.19 -23.40
N ILE A 131 -25.47 12.48 -23.08
CA ILE A 131 -26.50 12.78 -24.08
C ILE A 131 -27.25 14.06 -23.68
N GLN A 132 -27.70 14.80 -24.67
CA GLN A 132 -28.59 15.94 -24.51
C GLN A 132 -29.51 16.09 -25.71
N ALA A 133 -30.79 16.35 -25.45
CA ALA A 133 -31.71 16.75 -26.50
C ALA A 133 -31.33 18.14 -27.02
N PRO A 134 -31.38 18.41 -28.34
CA PRO A 134 -31.11 19.71 -28.89
C PRO A 134 -32.08 20.78 -28.31
N SER A 135 -31.61 21.99 -28.10
CA SER A 135 -32.40 23.07 -27.51
C SER A 135 -33.66 23.45 -28.34
N ASN A 136 -33.70 23.11 -29.61
CA ASN A 136 -34.80 23.38 -30.55
C ASN A 136 -35.76 22.19 -30.74
N TRP A 137 -35.50 21.00 -30.12
CA TRP A 137 -36.29 19.80 -30.34
C TRP A 137 -37.80 19.99 -30.03
N ARG A 138 -38.13 20.81 -28.99
CA ARG A 138 -39.50 21.14 -28.62
C ARG A 138 -40.25 21.97 -29.68
N LYS A 139 -39.52 22.63 -30.57
CA LYS A 139 -40.10 23.47 -31.60
C LYS A 139 -40.40 22.70 -32.91
N THR A 140 -39.79 21.54 -33.07
CA THR A 140 -39.82 20.82 -34.35
C THR A 140 -40.59 19.51 -34.32
N GLN A 141 -41.08 19.06 -33.15
CA GLN A 141 -41.72 17.73 -33.04
C GLN A 141 -43.19 17.78 -32.65
N THR A 142 -43.96 16.83 -33.21
CA THR A 142 -45.28 16.44 -32.76
C THR A 142 -45.24 15.77 -31.40
N GLN A 143 -46.30 15.85 -30.62
CA GLN A 143 -46.38 15.49 -29.19
C GLN A 143 -45.97 14.02 -28.83
N GLU A 144 -45.68 13.17 -29.79
CA GLU A 144 -45.45 11.72 -29.59
C GLU A 144 -43.97 11.26 -29.60
N ALA A 145 -43.01 12.15 -30.00
CA ALA A 145 -41.60 11.72 -30.09
C ALA A 145 -40.84 11.92 -28.78
N SER A 146 -40.19 10.89 -28.31
CA SER A 146 -39.31 10.96 -27.14
C SER A 146 -38.09 11.83 -27.40
N PRO A 147 -37.68 12.72 -26.46
CA PRO A 147 -36.40 13.47 -26.56
C PRO A 147 -35.16 12.62 -26.77
N LEU A 148 -35.22 11.34 -26.36
CA LEU A 148 -34.09 10.41 -26.50
C LEU A 148 -33.90 9.91 -27.93
N GLN A 149 -34.89 10.12 -28.83
CA GLN A 149 -34.75 9.74 -30.25
C GLN A 149 -33.96 10.75 -31.06
N GLU A 150 -33.80 11.98 -30.53
CA GLU A 150 -33.04 13.05 -31.18
C GLU A 150 -32.05 13.63 -30.19
N THR A 151 -30.81 13.17 -30.24
CA THR A 151 -29.80 13.50 -29.23
C THR A 151 -28.51 14.04 -29.87
N ILE A 152 -27.86 14.89 -29.09
CA ILE A 152 -26.44 15.22 -29.23
C ILE A 152 -25.67 14.34 -28.26
N GLU A 153 -24.78 13.53 -28.76
CA GLU A 153 -23.85 12.71 -27.95
C GLU A 153 -22.59 13.52 -27.69
N LEU A 154 -22.18 13.60 -26.42
CA LEU A 154 -20.84 14.02 -26.00
C LEU A 154 -20.09 12.79 -25.49
N ARG A 155 -18.96 12.48 -26.13
CA ARG A 155 -18.03 11.44 -25.69
C ARG A 155 -16.76 12.09 -25.17
N SER A 156 -16.40 11.77 -23.94
CA SER A 156 -15.16 12.19 -23.30
C SER A 156 -14.26 10.99 -23.03
N LYS A 157 -13.01 11.05 -23.47
CA LYS A 157 -12.00 10.05 -23.23
C LYS A 157 -10.79 10.71 -22.59
N ARG A 158 -10.46 10.30 -21.34
CA ARG A 158 -9.38 10.85 -20.55
C ARG A 158 -8.22 9.88 -20.39
N PHE A 159 -7.02 10.47 -20.41
CA PHE A 159 -5.76 9.77 -20.19
C PHE A 159 -4.92 10.57 -19.21
N VAL A 160 -4.37 9.91 -18.20
CA VAL A 160 -3.43 10.48 -17.22
C VAL A 160 -2.04 9.94 -17.49
N GLY A 161 -1.07 10.83 -17.53
CA GLY A 161 0.37 10.56 -17.62
C GLY A 161 1.11 11.43 -16.61
N GLU A 162 2.10 12.20 -17.04
CA GLU A 162 2.69 13.27 -16.22
C GLU A 162 1.83 14.54 -16.22
N GLY A 163 0.79 14.57 -17.05
CA GLY A 163 -0.34 15.50 -17.13
C GLY A 163 -1.61 14.73 -17.45
N MET A 164 -2.63 15.43 -17.98
CA MET A 164 -3.88 14.83 -18.41
C MET A 164 -4.20 15.24 -19.84
N ARG A 165 -4.68 14.30 -20.64
CA ARG A 165 -5.27 14.57 -21.96
C ARG A 165 -6.73 14.16 -21.94
N GLU A 166 -7.58 14.96 -22.54
CA GLU A 166 -8.98 14.64 -22.79
C GLU A 166 -9.33 14.84 -24.26
N ASP A 167 -9.78 13.79 -24.90
CA ASP A 167 -10.30 13.80 -26.26
C ASP A 167 -11.83 13.88 -26.20
N ILE A 168 -12.40 14.91 -26.81
CA ILE A 168 -13.82 15.19 -26.84
C ILE A 168 -14.35 14.98 -28.24
N GLN A 169 -15.51 14.34 -28.33
CA GLN A 169 -16.27 14.16 -29.56
C GLN A 169 -17.72 14.58 -29.32
N LEU A 170 -18.28 15.40 -30.23
CA LEU A 170 -19.71 15.64 -30.30
C LEU A 170 -20.26 15.00 -31.57
N THR A 171 -21.35 14.26 -31.44
CA THR A 171 -22.05 13.65 -32.58
C THR A 171 -23.50 14.05 -32.56
N ASN A 172 -23.99 14.51 -33.72
CA ASN A 172 -25.39 14.81 -33.89
C ASN A 172 -26.14 13.58 -34.43
N HIS A 173 -26.98 12.97 -33.58
CA HIS A 173 -27.84 11.84 -33.98
C HIS A 173 -29.24 12.28 -34.44
N THR A 174 -29.44 13.59 -34.65
CA THR A 174 -30.67 14.13 -35.19
C THR A 174 -30.61 14.21 -36.71
N GLN A 175 -31.76 14.46 -37.36
CA GLN A 175 -31.87 14.63 -38.81
C GLN A 175 -31.63 16.10 -39.24
N ILE A 176 -31.39 17.01 -38.29
CA ILE A 176 -31.34 18.47 -38.53
C ILE A 176 -29.97 19.00 -38.05
N ALA A 177 -29.35 19.84 -38.88
CA ALA A 177 -28.17 20.57 -38.46
C ALA A 177 -28.45 21.43 -37.22
N THR A 178 -27.59 21.39 -36.23
CA THR A 178 -27.80 22.02 -34.93
C THR A 178 -26.58 22.86 -34.54
N GLU A 179 -26.84 24.08 -34.02
CA GLU A 179 -25.81 24.91 -33.38
C GLU A 179 -25.71 24.49 -31.92
N VAL A 180 -24.49 24.12 -31.48
CA VAL A 180 -24.20 23.68 -30.14
C VAL A 180 -23.15 24.58 -29.52
N ARG A 181 -23.44 25.11 -28.33
CA ARG A 181 -22.47 25.80 -27.49
C ARG A 181 -21.91 24.78 -26.49
N LEU A 182 -20.67 24.33 -26.73
CA LEU A 182 -19.93 23.46 -25.81
C LEU A 182 -19.06 24.34 -24.90
N GLU A 183 -19.14 24.12 -23.57
CA GLU A 183 -18.34 24.85 -22.59
C GLU A 183 -17.74 23.92 -21.56
N LEU A 184 -16.43 24.08 -21.29
CA LEU A 184 -15.75 23.47 -20.15
C LEU A 184 -15.58 24.51 -19.05
N GLN A 185 -16.13 24.26 -17.86
CA GLN A 185 -15.85 25.04 -16.66
C GLN A 185 -14.78 24.34 -15.83
N PHE A 186 -13.73 25.05 -15.47
CA PHE A 186 -12.64 24.53 -14.61
C PHE A 186 -12.15 25.61 -13.64
N GLU A 187 -11.49 25.17 -12.56
CA GLU A 187 -10.93 26.07 -11.55
C GLU A 187 -9.50 25.68 -11.19
N PRO A 188 -8.49 26.46 -11.60
CA PRO A 188 -7.11 26.26 -11.17
C PRO A 188 -6.93 26.70 -9.72
N GLU A 189 -6.26 25.85 -8.90
CA GLU A 189 -6.16 26.09 -7.46
C GLU A 189 -4.73 26.11 -6.89
N PHE A 190 -3.87 25.16 -7.22
CA PHE A 190 -2.51 25.03 -6.70
C PHE A 190 -2.47 24.86 -5.17
N LEU A 191 -3.28 23.95 -4.65
CA LEU A 191 -3.43 23.68 -3.22
C LEU A 191 -2.71 22.38 -2.81
N ALA A 192 -2.24 22.35 -1.58
CA ALA A 192 -1.95 21.08 -0.93
C ALA A 192 -3.27 20.29 -0.70
N PRO A 193 -3.27 18.94 -0.65
CA PRO A 193 -4.48 18.16 -0.41
C PRO A 193 -5.23 18.60 0.85
N GLU A 194 -4.53 18.86 1.93
CA GLU A 194 -5.11 19.28 3.20
C GLU A 194 -5.70 20.70 3.15
N GLU A 195 -5.15 21.59 2.34
CA GLU A 195 -5.76 22.92 2.12
C GLU A 195 -7.09 22.82 1.40
N ALA A 196 -7.25 21.81 0.54
CA ALA A 196 -8.50 21.56 -0.14
C ALA A 196 -9.61 21.07 0.81
N GLU A 197 -9.26 20.32 1.86
CA GLU A 197 -10.19 19.87 2.90
C GLU A 197 -10.56 20.97 3.92
N GLY A 198 -9.65 21.90 4.17
CA GLY A 198 -9.80 22.95 5.17
C GLY A 198 -10.22 24.32 4.62
N LYS A 199 -9.86 25.38 5.36
CA LYS A 199 -9.99 26.75 4.85
C LYS A 199 -8.94 26.97 3.78
N ARG A 200 -9.36 27.13 2.54
CA ARG A 200 -8.49 27.44 1.40
C ARG A 200 -7.71 28.72 1.69
N ARG A 201 -6.40 28.62 1.79
CA ARG A 201 -5.49 29.74 1.90
C ARG A 201 -4.60 29.76 0.68
N GLN A 202 -4.74 30.80 -0.13
CA GLN A 202 -3.81 31.04 -1.23
C GLN A 202 -2.63 31.84 -0.70
N HIS A 203 -1.44 31.23 -0.67
CA HIS A 203 -0.21 31.88 -0.21
C HIS A 203 0.45 32.73 -1.30
N GLY A 204 -0.01 32.63 -2.54
CA GLY A 204 0.56 33.30 -3.69
C GLY A 204 -0.48 33.83 -4.68
N LYS A 205 0.01 34.20 -5.86
CA LYS A 205 -0.78 34.79 -6.93
C LYS A 205 -0.88 33.86 -8.13
N ILE A 206 -2.08 33.75 -8.70
CA ILE A 206 -2.32 33.05 -9.97
C ILE A 206 -2.28 34.07 -11.11
N SER A 207 -1.44 33.80 -12.10
CA SER A 207 -1.41 34.54 -13.37
C SER A 207 -2.01 33.70 -14.50
N LYS A 208 -2.63 34.33 -15.48
CA LYS A 208 -3.22 33.62 -16.64
C LYS A 208 -2.91 34.40 -17.91
N GLN A 209 -2.53 33.66 -18.97
CA GLN A 209 -2.28 34.22 -20.28
C GLN A 209 -2.89 33.27 -21.33
N TRP A 210 -3.81 33.83 -22.12
CA TRP A 210 -4.45 33.16 -23.24
C TRP A 210 -3.83 33.62 -24.55
N ARG A 211 -3.47 32.67 -25.45
CA ARG A 211 -2.89 33.02 -26.76
C ARG A 211 -3.20 31.97 -27.83
N LYS A 212 -3.28 32.45 -29.10
CA LYS A 212 -3.22 31.59 -30.26
C LYS A 212 -1.76 31.34 -30.58
N VAL A 213 -1.36 30.07 -30.72
CA VAL A 213 0.04 29.67 -31.02
C VAL A 213 0.23 29.53 -32.52
N SER A 214 -0.68 28.81 -33.17
CA SER A 214 -0.71 28.61 -34.61
C SER A 214 -2.18 28.42 -35.07
N PRO A 215 -2.48 28.38 -36.38
CA PRO A 215 -3.82 28.04 -36.86
C PRO A 215 -4.26 26.68 -36.25
N GLY A 216 -5.41 26.67 -35.55
CA GLY A 216 -5.95 25.50 -34.89
C GLY A 216 -5.29 25.10 -33.54
N GLU A 217 -4.30 25.87 -33.07
CA GLU A 217 -3.63 25.60 -31.79
C GLU A 217 -3.73 26.82 -30.85
N TRP A 218 -4.16 26.54 -29.61
CA TRP A 218 -4.36 27.55 -28.59
C TRP A 218 -3.76 27.10 -27.26
N GLU A 219 -3.28 28.05 -26.46
CA GLU A 219 -2.72 27.83 -25.15
C GLU A 219 -3.29 28.79 -24.10
N LEU A 220 -3.64 28.22 -22.94
CA LEU A 220 -3.86 28.97 -21.70
C LEU A 220 -2.74 28.61 -20.72
N GLN A 221 -1.86 29.55 -20.48
CA GLN A 221 -0.80 29.41 -19.47
C GLN A 221 -1.31 29.93 -18.13
N ILE A 222 -1.21 29.12 -17.10
CA ILE A 222 -1.62 29.43 -15.73
C ILE A 222 -0.40 29.24 -14.85
N GLY A 223 0.10 30.30 -14.24
CA GLY A 223 1.24 30.28 -13.34
C GLY A 223 0.82 30.55 -11.90
N TYR A 224 1.41 29.86 -10.96
CA TYR A 224 1.29 30.15 -9.54
C TYR A 224 2.67 30.42 -8.94
N PHE A 225 2.77 31.54 -8.21
CA PHE A 225 3.97 31.93 -7.50
C PHE A 225 3.59 32.36 -6.08
N ALA A 226 4.28 31.77 -5.11
CA ALA A 226 4.17 32.12 -3.70
C ALA A 226 5.55 32.28 -3.08
N LYS A 227 5.65 33.13 -2.06
CA LYS A 227 6.85 33.42 -1.30
C LYS A 227 6.48 33.51 0.18
N HIS A 228 7.29 32.90 1.03
CA HIS A 228 7.05 32.87 2.46
C HIS A 228 8.34 33.09 3.22
N HIS A 229 8.31 34.02 4.18
CA HIS A 229 9.38 34.20 5.17
C HIS A 229 9.01 33.35 6.38
N TYR A 230 9.91 32.47 6.79
CA TYR A 230 9.69 31.58 7.92
C TYR A 230 10.75 31.76 9.01
N ALA A 231 10.35 31.54 10.26
CA ALA A 231 11.22 31.47 11.42
C ALA A 231 10.69 30.33 12.33
N HIS A 232 11.45 29.26 12.42
CA HIS A 232 11.12 28.06 13.21
C HIS A 232 12.30 27.80 14.16
N GLN A 233 12.05 27.09 15.24
CA GLN A 233 12.97 26.72 16.31
C GLN A 233 14.48 27.06 16.09
N HIS A 234 15.09 26.54 15.02
CA HIS A 234 16.52 26.75 14.70
C HIS A 234 16.75 27.10 13.22
N GLU A 235 15.66 27.37 12.48
CA GLU A 235 15.73 27.62 11.04
C GLU A 235 14.90 28.85 10.68
N SER A 236 15.52 29.81 10.01
CA SER A 236 14.82 30.98 9.46
C SER A 236 15.30 31.25 8.05
N GLY A 237 14.43 31.79 7.22
CA GLY A 237 14.76 32.07 5.85
C GLY A 237 13.57 32.47 4.99
N GLU A 238 13.77 32.32 3.71
CA GLU A 238 12.76 32.60 2.71
C GLU A 238 12.60 31.39 1.78
N ALA A 239 11.36 30.98 1.52
CA ALA A 239 11.03 29.92 0.60
C ALA A 239 10.12 30.41 -0.53
N GLU A 240 10.35 29.88 -1.72
CA GLU A 240 9.54 30.17 -2.90
C GLU A 240 8.91 28.88 -3.44
N PHE A 241 7.67 28.98 -3.88
CA PHE A 241 6.97 27.93 -4.60
C PHE A 241 6.53 28.43 -5.98
N ARG A 242 6.91 27.67 -7.02
CA ARG A 242 6.52 27.95 -8.40
C ARG A 242 5.95 26.69 -9.03
N ARG A 243 4.73 26.81 -9.54
CA ARG A 243 4.04 25.74 -10.26
C ARG A 243 3.25 26.31 -11.41
N GLY A 244 3.17 25.62 -12.53
CA GLY A 244 2.37 26.03 -13.67
C GLY A 244 1.44 24.93 -14.11
N LEU A 245 0.39 25.34 -14.80
CA LEU A 245 -0.54 24.47 -15.52
C LEU A 245 -0.80 25.12 -16.89
N MET A 246 -0.57 24.38 -17.96
CA MET A 246 -0.87 24.83 -19.31
C MET A 246 -1.97 23.95 -19.90
N LEU A 247 -3.04 24.59 -20.36
CA LEU A 247 -4.03 23.95 -21.21
C LEU A 247 -3.65 24.22 -22.66
N ARG A 248 -3.35 23.17 -23.41
CA ARG A 248 -3.15 23.23 -24.86
C ARG A 248 -4.34 22.61 -25.57
N ILE A 249 -4.85 23.29 -26.58
CA ILE A 249 -5.96 22.83 -27.39
C ILE A 249 -5.43 22.50 -28.77
N GLN A 250 -5.69 21.26 -29.21
CA GLN A 250 -5.23 20.72 -30.48
C GLN A 250 -6.36 19.97 -31.20
N ASN A 251 -6.22 19.81 -32.50
CA ASN A 251 -7.16 19.06 -33.32
C ASN A 251 -8.62 19.48 -33.08
N SER A 252 -8.85 20.77 -32.94
CA SER A 252 -10.20 21.33 -32.77
C SER A 252 -10.80 21.74 -34.12
N ASP A 253 -11.99 21.24 -34.38
CA ASP A 253 -12.74 21.58 -35.63
C ASP A 253 -13.37 22.98 -35.57
N SER A 254 -13.24 23.69 -34.44
CA SER A 254 -13.63 25.09 -34.31
C SER A 254 -12.72 25.87 -33.35
N ASP A 255 -12.59 27.18 -33.55
CA ASP A 255 -11.76 28.06 -32.70
C ASP A 255 -12.35 28.19 -31.30
N PRO A 256 -11.58 27.93 -30.23
CA PRO A 256 -12.01 28.11 -28.85
C PRO A 256 -11.97 29.57 -28.42
N HIS A 257 -12.81 29.93 -27.46
CA HIS A 257 -12.72 31.18 -26.69
C HIS A 257 -12.56 30.90 -25.20
N TYR A 258 -11.83 31.77 -24.51
CA TYR A 258 -11.60 31.64 -23.09
C TYR A 258 -12.02 32.87 -22.32
N SER A 259 -12.79 32.72 -21.27
CA SER A 259 -13.20 33.79 -20.35
C SER A 259 -13.54 33.22 -18.96
N ARG A 260 -13.03 33.85 -17.89
CA ARG A 260 -13.40 33.58 -16.49
C ARG A 260 -13.45 32.08 -16.12
N ASN A 261 -12.39 31.32 -16.45
CA ASN A 261 -12.29 29.90 -16.22
C ASN A 261 -13.34 29.06 -17.00
N ARG A 262 -13.79 29.54 -18.11
CA ARG A 262 -14.62 28.83 -19.09
C ARG A 262 -13.92 28.80 -20.43
N LEU A 263 -13.77 27.62 -20.99
CA LEU A 263 -13.36 27.39 -22.37
C LEU A 263 -14.63 27.06 -23.15
N GLY A 264 -14.93 27.79 -24.22
CA GLY A 264 -16.12 27.58 -25.00
C GLY A 264 -15.82 27.36 -26.47
N PHE A 265 -16.71 26.67 -27.16
CA PHE A 265 -16.70 26.38 -28.57
C PHE A 265 -18.12 26.64 -29.11
N GLN A 266 -18.21 27.35 -30.28
CA GLN A 266 -19.39 27.35 -31.09
C GLN A 266 -19.25 26.27 -32.15
N VAL A 267 -20.15 25.32 -32.16
CA VAL A 267 -20.07 24.15 -33.02
C VAL A 267 -21.30 24.10 -33.92
N HIS A 268 -21.08 24.24 -35.23
CA HIS A 268 -22.08 23.87 -36.22
C HIS A 268 -22.02 22.37 -36.47
N LEU A 269 -23.09 21.65 -36.18
CA LEU A 269 -23.08 20.17 -36.13
C LEU A 269 -24.16 19.61 -37.08
N PRO A 270 -23.83 19.32 -38.34
CA PRO A 270 -24.73 18.64 -39.27
C PRO A 270 -25.13 17.25 -38.81
N PRO A 271 -26.23 16.65 -39.32
CA PRO A 271 -26.63 15.29 -39.00
C PRO A 271 -25.49 14.29 -39.21
N HIS A 272 -25.27 13.42 -38.23
CA HIS A 272 -24.28 12.35 -38.26
C HIS A 272 -22.81 12.79 -38.40
N VAL A 273 -22.53 14.07 -38.34
CA VAL A 273 -21.16 14.60 -38.32
C VAL A 273 -20.59 14.56 -36.90
N VAL A 274 -19.32 14.25 -36.81
CA VAL A 274 -18.58 14.23 -35.55
C VAL A 274 -17.63 15.41 -35.50
N TRP A 275 -17.84 16.30 -34.56
CA TRP A 275 -16.89 17.34 -34.16
C TRP A 275 -15.90 16.81 -33.14
N LYS A 276 -14.63 17.24 -33.19
CA LYS A 276 -13.55 16.75 -32.32
C LYS A 276 -12.73 17.89 -31.76
N CYS A 277 -12.19 17.63 -30.56
CA CYS A 277 -11.20 18.48 -29.90
C CYS A 277 -10.35 17.67 -28.93
N SER A 278 -9.07 18.01 -28.82
CA SER A 278 -8.17 17.44 -27.82
C SER A 278 -7.65 18.53 -26.88
N LEU A 279 -7.78 18.28 -25.58
CA LEU A 279 -7.32 19.14 -24.49
C LEU A 279 -6.14 18.47 -23.78
N GLU A 280 -5.00 19.14 -23.70
CA GLU A 280 -3.83 18.67 -22.95
C GLU A 280 -3.58 19.60 -21.76
N TRP A 281 -3.67 19.04 -20.56
CA TRP A 281 -3.34 19.70 -19.30
C TRP A 281 -1.93 19.30 -18.88
N LEU A 282 -0.98 20.22 -19.02
CA LEU A 282 0.44 20.03 -18.83
C LEU A 282 0.90 20.78 -17.58
N ALA A 283 1.40 20.06 -16.60
CA ALA A 283 1.95 20.69 -15.41
C ALA A 283 3.39 21.19 -15.68
N THR A 284 3.75 22.28 -15.02
CA THR A 284 5.13 22.78 -15.00
C THR A 284 5.70 22.64 -13.60
N ALA A 285 6.82 21.93 -13.47
CA ALA A 285 7.55 21.76 -12.22
C ALA A 285 9.01 22.12 -12.42
N HIS A 286 9.60 22.87 -11.49
CA HIS A 286 11.02 23.32 -11.55
C HIS A 286 11.38 23.97 -12.90
N GLY A 287 10.45 24.74 -13.47
CA GLY A 287 10.64 25.41 -14.76
C GLY A 287 10.58 24.50 -15.99
N LYS A 288 10.32 23.20 -15.82
CA LYS A 288 10.17 22.23 -16.91
C LYS A 288 8.70 21.88 -17.11
N LEU A 289 8.27 21.78 -18.38
CA LEU A 289 6.96 21.28 -18.74
C LEU A 289 6.98 19.76 -18.71
N LEU A 290 6.04 19.17 -17.96
CA LEU A 290 5.85 17.72 -17.92
C LEU A 290 5.05 17.30 -19.17
N PRO A 291 5.46 16.22 -19.87
CA PRO A 291 4.83 15.85 -21.14
C PRO A 291 3.39 15.35 -20.94
N ALA A 292 2.56 15.64 -21.94
CA ALA A 292 1.21 15.08 -21.99
C ALA A 292 1.23 13.58 -22.33
N PRO A 293 0.25 12.81 -21.85
CA PRO A 293 0.07 11.45 -22.31
C PRO A 293 -0.30 11.42 -23.79
N SER A 294 0.39 10.60 -24.58
CA SER A 294 0.08 10.42 -25.99
C SER A 294 -1.13 9.49 -26.19
N PRO A 295 -2.07 9.82 -27.08
CA PRO A 295 -3.20 8.94 -27.42
C PRO A 295 -2.81 7.81 -28.38
N ARG A 296 -1.67 7.91 -29.04
CA ARG A 296 -1.11 6.84 -29.87
C ARG A 296 -0.21 5.96 -29.02
N PRO A 297 -0.02 4.69 -29.37
CA PRO A 297 0.93 3.82 -28.69
C PRO A 297 2.37 4.23 -29.04
N ILE A 298 2.72 5.50 -28.85
CA ILE A 298 4.12 5.88 -28.73
C ILE A 298 4.58 5.27 -27.43
N VAL A 299 5.30 4.19 -27.51
CA VAL A 299 5.86 3.46 -26.38
C VAL A 299 6.85 4.40 -25.69
N THR A 300 6.36 5.09 -24.66
CA THR A 300 7.18 5.98 -23.83
C THR A 300 8.22 5.16 -23.05
N ALA A 301 9.23 5.82 -22.50
CA ALA A 301 10.15 5.14 -21.57
C ALA A 301 9.41 4.50 -20.39
N TYR A 302 8.35 5.16 -19.91
CA TYR A 302 7.47 4.63 -18.87
C TYR A 302 6.74 3.35 -19.34
N ASP A 303 6.16 3.35 -20.55
CA ASP A 303 5.45 2.18 -21.06
C ASP A 303 6.38 0.97 -21.27
N ARG A 304 7.62 1.22 -21.71
CA ARG A 304 8.65 0.16 -21.78
C ARG A 304 8.99 -0.39 -20.40
N LYS A 305 9.21 0.48 -19.41
CA LYS A 305 9.50 0.06 -18.01
C LYS A 305 8.32 -0.72 -17.43
N ARG A 306 7.08 -0.24 -17.63
CA ARG A 306 5.85 -0.94 -17.20
C ARG A 306 5.74 -2.31 -17.84
N SER A 307 5.90 -2.41 -19.16
CA SER A 307 5.82 -3.68 -19.87
C SER A 307 6.93 -4.64 -19.42
N SER A 308 8.15 -4.14 -19.26
CA SER A 308 9.27 -4.92 -18.72
C SER A 308 9.00 -5.40 -17.30
N TYR A 309 8.44 -4.55 -16.43
CA TYR A 309 8.05 -4.94 -15.08
C TYR A 309 7.00 -6.06 -15.12
N LEU A 310 5.88 -5.85 -15.81
CA LEU A 310 4.77 -6.81 -15.89
C LEU A 310 5.15 -8.13 -16.54
N SER A 311 6.12 -8.16 -17.45
CA SER A 311 6.62 -9.41 -18.07
C SER A 311 7.60 -10.19 -17.17
N ASN A 312 8.16 -9.54 -16.16
CA ASN A 312 9.18 -10.13 -15.27
C ASN A 312 8.68 -10.46 -13.86
N VAL A 313 7.51 -9.96 -13.48
CA VAL A 313 6.95 -10.24 -12.14
C VAL A 313 6.42 -11.66 -12.01
N THR A 314 6.37 -12.13 -10.78
CA THR A 314 5.73 -13.40 -10.41
C THR A 314 4.23 -13.32 -10.71
N GLY A 315 3.69 -14.36 -11.37
CA GLY A 315 2.28 -14.52 -11.69
C GLY A 315 1.61 -15.59 -10.81
N PHE A 316 0.29 -15.51 -10.70
CA PHE A 316 -0.54 -16.46 -9.95
C PHE A 316 -1.73 -16.87 -10.80
N THR A 317 -1.92 -18.19 -10.99
CA THR A 317 -3.02 -18.74 -11.80
C THR A 317 -3.71 -19.90 -11.07
N VAL A 318 -5.00 -20.05 -11.33
CA VAL A 318 -5.85 -21.16 -10.86
C VAL A 318 -6.77 -21.60 -11.98
N THR A 319 -7.28 -22.83 -11.93
CA THR A 319 -8.07 -23.45 -13.02
C THR A 319 -9.58 -23.37 -12.87
N ALA A 320 -10.12 -22.87 -11.78
CA ALA A 320 -11.56 -22.89 -11.50
C ALA A 320 -12.20 -21.50 -11.35
N ASP A 321 -13.53 -21.45 -11.39
CA ASP A 321 -14.34 -20.24 -11.47
C ASP A 321 -15.18 -20.00 -10.20
N ASP A 322 -14.51 -19.76 -9.09
CA ASP A 322 -15.08 -19.49 -7.76
C ASP A 322 -14.20 -18.52 -6.95
N LEU A 323 -14.15 -18.63 -5.61
CA LEU A 323 -13.24 -17.85 -4.74
C LEU A 323 -11.77 -17.94 -5.21
N ARG A 324 -11.39 -19.02 -5.85
CA ARG A 324 -10.05 -19.19 -6.43
C ARG A 324 -9.74 -18.11 -7.47
N GLN A 325 -10.71 -17.80 -8.35
CA GLN A 325 -10.56 -16.68 -9.28
C GLN A 325 -10.51 -15.31 -8.58
N VAL A 326 -11.18 -15.15 -7.44
CA VAL A 326 -11.06 -13.93 -6.63
C VAL A 326 -9.63 -13.76 -6.18
N VAL A 327 -8.97 -14.81 -5.71
CA VAL A 327 -7.55 -14.77 -5.29
C VAL A 327 -6.66 -14.27 -6.44
N THR A 328 -6.76 -14.88 -7.62
CA THR A 328 -5.91 -14.50 -8.76
C THR A 328 -6.26 -13.13 -9.33
N LYS A 329 -7.53 -12.75 -9.39
CA LYS A 329 -7.97 -11.41 -9.79
C LYS A 329 -7.45 -10.34 -8.81
N THR A 330 -7.49 -10.62 -7.51
CA THR A 330 -6.97 -9.72 -6.45
C THR A 330 -5.45 -9.60 -6.54
N ALA A 331 -4.73 -10.72 -6.71
CA ALA A 331 -3.28 -10.71 -6.88
C ALA A 331 -2.86 -9.95 -8.15
N ARG A 332 -3.55 -10.18 -9.27
CA ARG A 332 -3.33 -9.44 -10.52
C ARG A 332 -3.62 -7.96 -10.34
N ARG A 333 -4.70 -7.61 -9.65
CA ARG A 333 -5.04 -6.21 -9.33
C ARG A 333 -3.94 -5.57 -8.49
N ALA A 334 -3.48 -6.23 -7.46
CA ALA A 334 -2.38 -5.77 -6.60
C ALA A 334 -1.11 -5.48 -7.42
N THR A 335 -0.73 -6.38 -8.31
CA THR A 335 0.43 -6.19 -9.21
C THR A 335 0.25 -4.97 -10.13
N LEU A 336 -0.94 -4.80 -10.72
CA LEU A 336 -1.24 -3.65 -11.59
C LEU A 336 -1.25 -2.32 -10.81
N ASP A 337 -1.74 -2.32 -9.57
CA ASP A 337 -1.77 -1.14 -8.71
C ASP A 337 -0.37 -0.73 -8.28
N LEU A 338 0.47 -1.67 -7.86
CA LEU A 338 1.89 -1.41 -7.58
C LEU A 338 2.61 -0.86 -8.82
N CYS A 339 2.33 -1.43 -10.00
CA CYS A 339 2.88 -0.93 -11.25
C CYS A 339 2.43 0.51 -11.59
N ALA A 340 1.15 0.84 -11.35
CA ALA A 340 0.61 2.17 -11.61
C ALA A 340 1.14 3.24 -10.64
N LEU A 341 1.50 2.83 -9.41
CA LEU A 341 2.07 3.70 -8.39
C LEU A 341 3.59 3.91 -8.54
N GLN A 342 4.27 3.21 -9.47
CA GLN A 342 5.71 3.36 -9.66
C GLN A 342 6.12 4.79 -9.99
N MET A 343 7.16 5.26 -9.31
CA MET A 343 7.81 6.54 -9.51
C MET A 343 9.21 6.34 -10.11
N PHE A 344 9.54 7.12 -11.16
CA PHE A 344 10.80 7.04 -11.89
C PHE A 344 11.50 8.39 -12.01
N ASP A 345 11.04 9.40 -11.29
CA ASP A 345 11.44 10.80 -11.38
C ASP A 345 12.62 11.17 -10.45
N PHE A 346 13.47 10.20 -10.14
CA PHE A 346 14.69 10.41 -9.38
C PHE A 346 15.89 10.66 -10.31
N GLU A 347 16.91 11.35 -9.82
CA GLU A 347 17.97 12.01 -10.58
C GLU A 347 18.59 11.21 -11.74
N ASP A 348 18.70 9.90 -11.66
CA ASP A 348 19.25 9.06 -12.71
C ASP A 348 18.21 8.22 -13.49
N GLY A 349 16.94 8.31 -13.14
CA GLY A 349 15.83 7.62 -13.81
C GLY A 349 15.89 6.09 -13.78
N ARG A 350 16.83 5.51 -13.02
CA ARG A 350 17.04 4.06 -12.91
C ARG A 350 16.27 3.45 -11.77
N GLU A 351 15.91 4.24 -10.79
CA GLU A 351 15.33 3.79 -9.54
C GLU A 351 13.82 3.68 -9.65
N VAL A 352 13.29 2.59 -9.11
CA VAL A 352 11.85 2.30 -9.09
C VAL A 352 11.43 2.20 -7.63
N THR A 353 10.60 3.13 -7.20
CA THR A 353 9.82 2.98 -5.96
C THR A 353 8.36 3.26 -6.25
N VAL A 354 7.51 3.25 -5.25
CA VAL A 354 6.07 3.48 -5.41
C VAL A 354 5.65 4.75 -4.66
N ALA A 355 4.65 5.47 -5.17
CA ALA A 355 3.89 6.40 -4.35
C ALA A 355 3.08 5.60 -3.31
N ALA A 356 2.92 6.12 -2.10
CA ALA A 356 2.21 5.38 -1.07
C ALA A 356 0.73 5.15 -1.43
N GLY A 357 0.03 6.18 -1.91
CA GLY A 357 -1.38 6.05 -2.30
C GLY A 357 -1.93 7.25 -3.09
N VAL A 358 -3.12 7.09 -3.63
CA VAL A 358 -3.80 8.06 -4.47
C VAL A 358 -5.17 8.40 -3.84
N PRO A 359 -5.54 9.67 -3.75
CA PRO A 359 -4.83 10.88 -4.21
C PRO A 359 -3.95 11.56 -3.15
N THR A 360 -4.04 11.15 -1.87
CA THR A 360 -3.50 11.89 -0.73
C THR A 360 -2.00 11.68 -0.57
N TYR A 361 -1.56 10.42 -0.69
CA TYR A 361 -0.19 10.00 -0.37
C TYR A 361 0.66 9.76 -1.64
N MET A 362 0.54 10.65 -2.64
CA MET A 362 1.23 10.55 -3.93
C MET A 362 2.70 10.95 -3.86
N GLY A 363 3.45 10.40 -2.90
CA GLY A 363 4.84 10.77 -2.67
C GLY A 363 5.64 9.71 -1.96
N VAL A 364 6.82 10.11 -1.49
CA VAL A 364 7.70 9.26 -0.67
C VAL A 364 7.22 9.27 0.78
N PHE A 365 6.80 8.11 1.25
CA PHE A 365 6.44 7.83 2.65
C PHE A 365 7.25 6.63 3.12
N GLY A 366 8.24 6.88 3.98
CA GLY A 366 9.26 5.88 4.32
C GLY A 366 8.72 4.54 4.80
N ARG A 367 7.76 4.54 5.73
CA ARG A 367 7.13 3.31 6.23
C ARG A 367 6.35 2.56 5.16
N ASP A 368 5.52 3.32 4.41
CA ASP A 368 4.67 2.76 3.35
C ASP A 368 5.50 2.11 2.25
N LEU A 369 6.57 2.79 1.84
CA LEU A 369 7.50 2.28 0.84
C LEU A 369 8.19 0.99 1.32
N MET A 370 8.70 1.01 2.57
CA MET A 370 9.39 -0.15 3.14
C MET A 370 8.45 -1.33 3.33
N ALA A 371 7.26 -1.13 3.89
CA ALA A 371 6.26 -2.16 4.05
C ALA A 371 5.79 -2.72 2.69
N SER A 372 5.49 -1.83 1.73
CA SER A 372 5.09 -2.24 0.38
C SER A 372 6.17 -3.06 -0.32
N ALA A 373 7.41 -2.59 -0.28
CA ALA A 373 8.54 -3.27 -0.92
C ALA A 373 8.85 -4.62 -0.26
N TRP A 374 8.77 -4.69 1.08
CA TRP A 374 8.97 -5.92 1.83
C TRP A 374 7.92 -6.98 1.51
N GLN A 375 6.64 -6.59 1.48
CA GLN A 375 5.54 -7.51 1.15
C GLN A 375 5.53 -7.90 -0.34
N ALA A 376 6.01 -7.02 -1.23
CA ALA A 376 5.99 -7.22 -2.67
C ALA A 376 7.27 -7.83 -3.25
N VAL A 377 8.28 -8.14 -2.43
CA VAL A 377 9.55 -8.69 -2.92
C VAL A 377 9.38 -10.02 -3.69
N LEU A 378 8.29 -10.74 -3.40
CA LEU A 378 7.86 -11.91 -4.16
C LEU A 378 7.66 -11.62 -5.67
N LEU A 379 7.27 -10.41 -6.03
CA LEU A 379 7.17 -9.99 -7.45
C LEU A 379 8.53 -9.75 -8.09
N GLY A 380 9.54 -9.47 -7.29
CA GLY A 380 10.91 -9.20 -7.69
C GLY A 380 11.58 -8.12 -6.83
N PRO A 381 12.91 -8.01 -6.88
CA PRO A 381 13.71 -7.18 -5.98
C PRO A 381 13.68 -5.68 -6.29
N GLU A 382 13.13 -5.26 -7.44
CA GLU A 382 13.28 -3.90 -7.96
C GLU A 382 12.73 -2.82 -7.04
N LEU A 383 11.53 -3.07 -6.45
CA LEU A 383 10.92 -2.13 -5.51
C LEU A 383 11.72 -2.01 -4.21
N ALA A 384 12.25 -3.12 -3.71
CA ALA A 384 13.07 -3.12 -2.51
C ALA A 384 14.40 -2.37 -2.73
N LEU A 385 15.06 -2.62 -3.86
CA LEU A 385 16.29 -1.92 -4.25
C LEU A 385 16.08 -0.42 -4.38
N GLY A 386 15.08 0.01 -5.13
CA GLY A 386 14.78 1.43 -5.32
C GLY A 386 14.39 2.11 -4.00
N THR A 387 13.59 1.45 -3.17
CA THR A 387 13.20 1.97 -1.85
C THR A 387 14.40 2.16 -0.94
N LEU A 388 15.26 1.15 -0.80
CA LEU A 388 16.48 1.26 0.02
C LEU A 388 17.40 2.39 -0.46
N ARG A 389 17.53 2.57 -1.76
CA ARG A 389 18.38 3.59 -2.37
C ARG A 389 17.88 5.00 -2.08
N ILE A 390 16.59 5.24 -2.29
CA ILE A 390 15.97 6.53 -2.03
C ILE A 390 16.05 6.88 -0.55
N LEU A 391 15.70 5.94 0.33
CA LEU A 391 15.75 6.19 1.76
C LEU A 391 17.18 6.40 2.28
N LYS A 392 18.18 5.72 1.70
CA LYS A 392 19.60 5.98 1.97
C LYS A 392 19.99 7.41 1.59
N GLN A 393 19.62 7.88 0.40
CA GLN A 393 19.93 9.25 -0.06
C GLN A 393 19.27 10.31 0.83
N GLN A 394 18.15 9.98 1.42
CA GLN A 394 17.35 10.87 2.25
C GLN A 394 17.57 10.68 3.77
N GLN A 395 18.47 9.80 4.19
CA GLN A 395 18.78 9.60 5.60
C GLN A 395 19.32 10.90 6.20
N ALA A 396 18.85 11.26 7.40
CA ALA A 396 19.25 12.48 8.08
C ALA A 396 20.74 12.43 8.44
N THR A 397 21.45 13.55 8.21
CA THR A 397 22.86 13.73 8.51
C THR A 397 23.11 14.80 9.58
N GLU A 398 22.10 15.60 9.90
CA GLU A 398 22.16 16.72 10.85
C GLU A 398 20.99 16.70 11.82
N VAL A 399 21.09 17.45 12.90
CA VAL A 399 20.00 17.69 13.85
C VAL A 399 19.18 18.88 13.36
N ASN A 400 17.88 18.66 13.19
CA ASN A 400 16.92 19.71 12.88
C ASN A 400 15.60 19.40 13.57
N ASP A 401 15.29 20.11 14.66
CA ASP A 401 14.11 19.81 15.48
C ASP A 401 12.80 20.15 14.78
N TRP A 402 12.77 21.20 13.93
CA TRP A 402 11.61 21.49 13.09
C TRP A 402 11.17 20.30 12.23
N ARG A 403 12.13 19.54 11.73
CA ARG A 403 11.92 18.37 10.86
C ARG A 403 11.96 17.03 11.60
N ASP A 404 12.09 17.04 12.94
CA ASP A 404 12.39 15.84 13.72
C ASP A 404 13.64 15.08 13.24
N ALA A 405 14.56 15.76 12.58
CA ALA A 405 15.76 15.14 12.01
C ALA A 405 16.86 14.92 13.08
N GLY A 406 17.57 13.82 12.94
CA GLY A 406 18.77 13.49 13.70
C GLY A 406 19.65 12.53 12.91
N PRO A 407 20.99 12.64 12.98
CA PRO A 407 21.90 11.82 12.18
C PRO A 407 21.59 10.34 12.28
N GLY A 408 21.36 9.69 11.12
CA GLY A 408 20.96 8.29 11.03
C GLY A 408 19.46 8.05 10.92
N ARG A 409 18.59 9.01 11.25
CA ARG A 409 17.14 8.85 11.19
C ARG A 409 16.67 8.68 9.75
N ILE A 410 15.74 7.71 9.52
CA ILE A 410 15.14 7.47 8.19
C ILE A 410 14.00 8.46 7.99
N VAL A 411 13.88 8.97 6.75
CA VAL A 411 12.82 9.91 6.40
C VAL A 411 11.44 9.25 6.54
N HIS A 412 10.49 10.00 7.11
CA HIS A 412 9.10 9.59 7.25
C HIS A 412 8.30 9.93 5.99
N GLU A 413 8.29 11.20 5.61
CA GLU A 413 7.55 11.68 4.45
C GLU A 413 8.26 12.83 3.74
N MET A 414 8.06 12.92 2.42
CA MET A 414 8.58 14.00 1.60
C MET A 414 7.47 14.55 0.71
N HIS A 415 7.17 15.82 0.88
CA HIS A 415 6.13 16.51 0.16
C HIS A 415 6.67 17.58 -0.77
N THR A 416 6.02 17.74 -1.92
CA THR A 416 6.33 18.75 -2.94
C THR A 416 5.18 19.74 -3.15
N ASP A 417 4.19 19.72 -2.27
CA ASP A 417 3.06 20.64 -2.23
C ASP A 417 3.46 22.05 -1.74
N PRO A 418 2.62 23.06 -1.93
CA PRO A 418 2.96 24.44 -1.58
C PRO A 418 3.24 24.66 -0.08
N LEU A 419 2.51 24.02 0.85
CA LEU A 419 2.72 24.22 2.28
C LEU A 419 4.09 23.69 2.73
N SER A 420 4.48 22.56 2.19
CA SER A 420 5.74 21.90 2.53
C SER A 420 6.94 22.63 1.92
N VAL A 421 6.86 23.01 0.63
CA VAL A 421 7.96 23.72 -0.05
C VAL A 421 8.14 25.14 0.48
N LEU A 422 7.05 25.80 0.85
CA LEU A 422 7.10 27.12 1.51
C LEU A 422 7.56 27.06 2.99
N ASN A 423 7.89 25.86 3.48
CA ASN A 423 8.30 25.64 4.86
C ASN A 423 7.27 26.17 5.90
N ILE A 424 5.97 26.11 5.54
CA ILE A 424 4.86 26.43 6.45
C ILE A 424 4.62 25.28 7.41
N ARG A 425 4.98 24.06 6.97
CA ARG A 425 5.01 22.81 7.75
C ARG A 425 6.30 22.03 7.47
N PRO A 426 6.76 21.16 8.38
CA PRO A 426 8.06 20.49 8.26
C PRO A 426 8.15 19.41 7.16
N LYS A 427 7.09 19.20 6.37
CA LYS A 427 6.90 17.99 5.55
C LYS A 427 7.62 17.99 4.21
N SER A 428 8.36 19.02 3.82
CA SER A 428 9.21 18.95 2.61
C SER A 428 10.24 17.81 2.71
N ARG A 429 10.70 17.52 3.93
CA ARG A 429 11.48 16.35 4.34
C ARG A 429 11.33 16.21 5.85
N TYR A 430 10.47 15.31 6.30
CA TYR A 430 10.12 15.15 7.71
C TYR A 430 10.50 13.76 8.20
N TYR A 431 10.96 13.66 9.43
CA TYR A 431 11.52 12.43 10.01
C TYR A 431 10.71 11.88 11.18
N GLY A 432 9.48 12.29 11.36
CA GLY A 432 8.61 11.93 12.48
C GLY A 432 8.07 10.49 12.46
N SER A 433 8.94 9.51 12.20
CA SER A 433 8.67 8.08 12.35
C SER A 433 9.81 7.40 13.05
N ALA A 434 9.58 6.83 14.23
CA ALA A 434 10.56 6.04 14.95
C ALA A 434 10.72 4.64 14.33
N SER A 435 9.61 4.04 13.85
CA SER A 435 9.62 2.70 13.24
C SER A 435 10.43 2.62 11.95
N GLY A 436 10.66 3.73 11.26
CA GLY A 436 11.48 3.76 10.04
C GLY A 436 12.91 3.24 10.27
N ALA A 437 13.49 3.50 11.44
CA ALA A 437 14.82 3.03 11.81
C ALA A 437 14.92 1.50 11.87
N PHE A 438 13.81 0.83 12.17
CA PHE A 438 13.75 -0.63 12.28
C PHE A 438 13.31 -1.29 10.95
N LEU A 439 12.43 -0.67 10.21
CA LEU A 439 11.93 -1.25 8.95
C LEU A 439 13.00 -1.27 7.85
N TYR A 440 13.95 -0.34 7.87
CA TYR A 440 15.03 -0.30 6.88
C TYR A 440 15.94 -1.55 6.93
N PRO A 441 16.50 -1.96 8.08
CA PRO A 441 17.27 -3.21 8.17
C PRO A 441 16.42 -4.46 7.90
N ILE A 442 15.13 -4.47 8.24
CA ILE A 442 14.21 -5.58 7.91
C ILE A 442 14.07 -5.74 6.39
N LEU A 443 13.85 -4.63 5.67
CA LEU A 443 13.78 -4.66 4.20
C LEU A 443 15.11 -5.08 3.57
N LEU A 444 16.23 -4.64 4.13
CA LEU A 444 17.56 -5.01 3.65
C LEU A 444 17.80 -6.52 3.76
N CYS A 445 17.46 -7.13 4.89
CA CYS A 445 17.58 -8.57 5.09
C CYS A 445 16.66 -9.36 4.16
N GLU A 446 15.43 -8.90 4.00
CA GLU A 446 14.48 -9.54 3.09
C GLU A 446 14.99 -9.53 1.64
N LEU A 447 15.52 -8.38 1.18
CA LEU A 447 16.14 -8.28 -0.15
C LEU A 447 17.30 -9.27 -0.29
N TRP A 448 18.11 -9.44 0.76
CA TRP A 448 19.21 -10.39 0.76
C TRP A 448 18.73 -11.84 0.68
N HIS A 449 17.69 -12.22 1.41
CA HIS A 449 17.09 -13.54 1.32
C HIS A 449 16.63 -13.90 -0.09
N TRP A 450 16.09 -12.93 -0.84
CA TRP A 450 15.62 -13.14 -2.22
C TRP A 450 16.72 -13.06 -3.26
N THR A 451 17.79 -12.30 -3.04
CA THR A 451 18.86 -12.08 -4.06
C THR A 451 20.11 -12.93 -3.81
N GLY A 452 20.45 -13.16 -2.56
CA GLY A 452 21.67 -13.88 -2.15
C GLY A 452 22.98 -13.16 -2.49
N ASP A 453 22.93 -11.97 -3.06
CA ASP A 453 24.09 -11.24 -3.58
C ASP A 453 24.53 -10.14 -2.59
N LEU A 454 25.65 -10.40 -1.93
CA LEU A 454 26.26 -9.46 -0.98
C LEU A 454 26.66 -8.14 -1.64
N SER A 455 26.98 -8.12 -2.94
CA SER A 455 27.33 -6.89 -3.64
C SER A 455 26.14 -5.95 -3.80
N VAL A 456 24.93 -6.52 -3.88
CA VAL A 456 23.67 -5.78 -3.96
C VAL A 456 23.33 -5.11 -2.63
N ILE A 457 23.56 -5.77 -1.50
CA ILE A 457 23.14 -5.28 -0.18
C ILE A 457 24.22 -4.48 0.55
N ARG A 458 25.52 -4.76 0.32
CA ARG A 458 26.64 -4.07 0.95
C ARG A 458 26.52 -2.53 0.93
N PRO A 459 26.09 -1.90 -0.18
CA PRO A 459 25.94 -0.43 -0.22
C PRO A 459 24.96 0.15 0.79
N PHE A 460 24.05 -0.68 1.35
CA PHE A 460 22.97 -0.23 2.24
C PHE A 460 23.22 -0.57 3.72
N SER A 461 24.19 -1.43 4.02
CA SER A 461 24.43 -1.93 5.38
C SER A 461 24.77 -0.82 6.38
N ASP A 462 25.63 0.12 5.98
CA ASP A 462 25.99 1.26 6.81
C ASP A 462 24.79 2.17 7.14
N THR A 463 23.87 2.36 6.19
CA THR A 463 22.62 3.10 6.42
C THR A 463 21.75 2.40 7.47
N ALA A 464 21.67 1.08 7.43
CA ALA A 464 20.92 0.28 8.39
C ALA A 464 21.55 0.36 9.80
N VAL A 465 22.88 0.27 9.88
CA VAL A 465 23.61 0.43 11.15
C VAL A 465 23.40 1.81 11.75
N ARG A 466 23.55 2.88 10.95
CA ARG A 466 23.29 4.25 11.43
C ARG A 466 21.85 4.44 11.90
N ALA A 467 20.88 3.82 11.23
CA ALA A 467 19.48 3.90 11.63
C ALA A 467 19.24 3.25 13.00
N LEU A 468 19.77 2.07 13.26
CA LEU A 468 19.69 1.43 14.57
C LEU A 468 20.45 2.21 15.65
N ASN A 469 21.64 2.71 15.34
CA ASN A 469 22.42 3.53 16.28
C ASN A 469 21.68 4.81 16.67
N TRP A 470 20.96 5.44 15.72
CA TRP A 470 20.07 6.56 16.04
C TRP A 470 18.95 6.13 17.00
N ALA A 471 18.30 5.00 16.75
CA ALA A 471 17.22 4.51 17.61
C ALA A 471 17.74 4.16 19.02
N ASP A 472 18.88 3.47 19.11
CA ASP A 472 19.49 3.12 20.40
C ASP A 472 19.89 4.36 21.22
N LYS A 473 20.36 5.41 20.54
CA LYS A 473 20.78 6.64 21.21
C LYS A 473 19.64 7.56 21.62
N HIS A 474 18.54 7.60 20.84
CA HIS A 474 17.51 8.63 20.97
C HIS A 474 16.11 8.12 21.35
N SER A 475 15.88 6.83 21.19
CA SER A 475 14.58 6.20 21.47
C SER A 475 14.63 5.17 22.60
N LEU A 476 15.79 4.54 22.84
CA LEU A 476 15.96 3.55 23.90
C LEU A 476 16.06 4.27 25.26
N ASP A 477 15.18 3.90 26.19
CA ASP A 477 15.19 4.42 27.56
C ASP A 477 16.03 3.57 28.52
N GLU A 478 16.12 4.00 29.77
CA GLU A 478 16.86 3.29 30.84
C GLU A 478 16.26 1.94 31.22
N THR A 479 14.97 1.72 30.89
CA THR A 479 14.29 0.42 31.10
C THR A 479 14.58 -0.57 29.99
N GLY A 480 15.23 -0.11 28.92
CA GLY A 480 15.59 -0.91 27.75
C GLY A 480 14.46 -1.08 26.74
N PHE A 481 13.48 -0.15 26.73
CA PHE A 481 12.40 -0.10 25.75
C PHE A 481 12.50 1.14 24.87
N TYR A 482 12.08 0.99 23.61
CA TYR A 482 12.08 2.09 22.66
C TYR A 482 10.83 2.93 22.83
N ARG A 483 11.01 4.25 22.89
CA ARG A 483 9.93 5.25 22.99
C ARG A 483 10.15 6.35 21.95
N TYR A 484 9.08 7.00 21.56
CA TYR A 484 9.13 8.13 20.65
C TYR A 484 8.52 9.39 21.27
N GLN A 485 9.06 10.50 20.85
CA GLN A 485 8.54 11.84 21.12
C GLN A 485 8.95 12.77 19.99
N THR A 486 8.02 13.61 19.52
CA THR A 486 8.39 14.67 18.57
C THR A 486 9.17 15.78 19.29
N ARG A 487 10.12 16.36 18.56
CA ARG A 487 10.83 17.59 18.96
C ARG A 487 10.32 18.80 18.18
N SER A 488 9.57 18.56 17.11
CA SER A 488 8.99 19.61 16.27
C SER A 488 7.73 20.18 16.90
N GLU A 489 7.60 21.50 16.87
CA GLU A 489 6.37 22.20 17.32
C GLU A 489 5.13 21.82 16.48
N GLN A 490 5.33 21.40 15.24
CA GLN A 490 4.30 20.91 14.33
C GLN A 490 4.48 19.44 13.96
N GLY A 491 5.23 18.71 14.77
CA GLY A 491 5.51 17.31 14.57
C GLY A 491 4.33 16.41 14.91
N MET A 492 4.40 15.19 14.43
CA MET A 492 3.40 14.17 14.71
C MET A 492 3.55 13.67 16.15
N LYS A 493 2.43 13.69 16.91
CA LYS A 493 2.39 13.21 18.29
C LYS A 493 2.78 11.73 18.36
N ASN A 494 2.19 10.91 17.49
CA ASN A 494 2.47 9.48 17.39
C ASN A 494 3.42 9.21 16.23
N GLN A 495 4.49 8.44 16.48
CA GLN A 495 5.55 8.14 15.52
C GLN A 495 5.77 6.62 15.34
N GLY A 496 4.84 5.81 15.86
CA GLY A 496 4.73 4.37 15.64
C GLY A 496 4.00 4.04 14.33
N TRP A 497 3.50 2.84 14.23
CA TRP A 497 2.65 2.41 13.11
C TRP A 497 1.37 3.24 13.04
N LYS A 498 0.65 3.36 14.15
CA LYS A 498 -0.55 4.19 14.28
C LYS A 498 -0.15 5.63 14.57
N ASP A 499 -0.12 6.46 13.55
CA ASP A 499 0.43 7.81 13.62
C ASP A 499 -0.59 8.94 13.77
N SER A 500 -1.90 8.66 13.65
CA SER A 500 -2.92 9.69 13.91
C SER A 500 -2.84 10.18 15.38
N SER A 501 -3.08 11.44 15.59
CA SER A 501 -2.88 12.10 16.91
C SER A 501 -3.69 11.48 18.05
N ASP A 502 -4.78 10.80 17.70
CA ASP A 502 -5.74 10.18 18.62
C ASP A 502 -5.62 8.64 18.71
N ALA A 503 -4.58 8.04 18.08
CA ALA A 503 -4.49 6.58 17.90
C ALA A 503 -4.24 5.81 19.20
N ILE A 504 -3.41 6.35 20.10
CA ILE A 504 -2.97 5.66 21.31
C ILE A 504 -3.79 6.16 22.51
N VAL A 505 -4.53 5.23 23.11
CA VAL A 505 -5.53 5.52 24.15
C VAL A 505 -5.39 4.57 25.32
N TYR A 506 -5.68 5.07 26.55
CA TYR A 506 -5.84 4.25 27.74
C TYR A 506 -7.17 3.48 27.73
N PRO A 507 -7.34 2.44 28.59
CA PRO A 507 -8.58 1.66 28.65
C PRO A 507 -9.86 2.46 28.90
N ASP A 508 -9.75 3.65 29.49
CA ASP A 508 -10.86 4.58 29.71
C ASP A 508 -11.18 5.45 28.48
N GLY A 509 -10.42 5.32 27.40
CA GLY A 509 -10.56 6.10 26.17
C GLY A 509 -9.79 7.42 26.17
N SER A 510 -9.15 7.82 27.25
CA SER A 510 -8.31 9.02 27.29
C SER A 510 -7.01 8.84 26.49
N GLN A 511 -6.47 9.95 26.00
CA GLN A 511 -5.28 9.92 25.12
C GLN A 511 -3.98 9.86 25.93
N VAL A 512 -3.06 9.01 25.48
CA VAL A 512 -1.73 8.86 26.08
C VAL A 512 -0.83 10.05 25.71
N SER A 513 -0.02 10.50 26.65
CA SER A 513 0.99 11.54 26.45
C SER A 513 2.36 10.93 26.11
N ALA A 514 3.11 11.58 25.21
CA ALA A 514 4.48 11.18 24.88
C ALA A 514 5.46 11.52 26.05
N PRO A 515 6.60 10.80 26.14
CA PRO A 515 7.09 9.74 25.26
C PRO A 515 6.29 8.43 25.38
N ILE A 516 6.06 7.76 24.24
CA ILE A 516 5.26 6.53 24.15
C ILE A 516 6.11 5.40 23.54
N GLY A 517 6.03 4.20 24.11
CA GLY A 517 6.66 3.00 23.56
C GLY A 517 5.64 1.93 23.21
N THR A 518 5.22 1.85 21.95
CA THR A 518 4.22 0.87 21.53
C THR A 518 4.81 -0.54 21.39
N CYS A 519 4.01 -1.58 21.53
CA CYS A 519 4.48 -2.98 21.52
C CYS A 519 5.02 -3.38 20.14
N GLU A 520 4.41 -2.89 19.04
CA GLU A 520 4.91 -3.17 17.68
C GLU A 520 6.27 -2.50 17.42
N MET A 521 6.56 -1.39 18.05
CA MET A 521 7.88 -0.75 17.94
C MET A 521 8.98 -1.61 18.58
N GLN A 522 8.70 -2.22 19.74
CA GLN A 522 9.62 -3.19 20.35
C GLN A 522 9.81 -4.41 19.44
N ALA A 523 8.73 -4.87 18.82
CA ALA A 523 8.73 -6.00 17.92
C ALA A 523 9.56 -5.72 16.65
N PHE A 524 9.42 -4.55 16.04
CA PHE A 524 10.23 -4.14 14.90
C PHE A 524 11.71 -3.95 15.29
N ALA A 525 12.00 -3.40 16.46
CA ALA A 525 13.38 -3.29 16.97
C ALA A 525 14.03 -4.65 17.13
N TYR A 526 13.31 -5.61 17.70
CA TYR A 526 13.77 -7.01 17.83
C TYR A 526 14.07 -7.62 16.47
N ALA A 527 13.13 -7.56 15.54
CA ALA A 527 13.29 -8.10 14.19
C ALA A 527 14.46 -7.44 13.45
N ALA A 528 14.55 -6.11 13.51
CA ALA A 528 15.62 -5.34 12.87
C ALA A 528 17.01 -5.76 13.36
N LYS A 529 17.19 -5.85 14.67
CA LYS A 529 18.48 -6.25 15.26
C LYS A 529 18.85 -7.70 14.87
N ARG A 530 17.91 -8.64 14.94
CA ARG A 530 18.15 -10.02 14.52
C ARG A 530 18.53 -10.15 13.05
N GLN A 531 17.75 -9.51 12.19
CA GLN A 531 17.92 -9.63 10.75
C GLN A 531 19.16 -8.87 10.27
N LEU A 532 19.45 -7.70 10.83
CA LEU A 532 20.71 -7.01 10.53
C LEU A 532 21.93 -7.79 11.04
N ALA A 533 21.83 -8.46 12.18
CA ALA A 533 22.90 -9.34 12.68
C ALA A 533 23.23 -10.43 11.66
N GLU A 534 22.23 -11.05 11.04
CA GLU A 534 22.43 -12.04 10.00
C GLU A 534 23.16 -11.45 8.77
N VAL A 535 22.69 -10.30 8.27
CA VAL A 535 23.32 -9.62 7.14
C VAL A 535 24.79 -9.25 7.44
N LEU A 536 25.06 -8.65 8.62
CA LEU A 536 26.40 -8.26 9.02
C LEU A 536 27.33 -9.48 9.20
N TRP A 537 26.79 -10.60 9.69
CA TRP A 537 27.55 -11.85 9.75
C TRP A 537 28.07 -12.29 8.38
N TRP A 538 27.21 -12.26 7.37
CA TRP A 538 27.60 -12.61 6.00
C TRP A 538 28.54 -11.55 5.36
N LEU A 539 28.43 -10.30 5.77
CA LEU A 539 29.35 -9.24 5.33
C LEU A 539 30.72 -9.31 6.01
N GLY A 540 30.89 -10.17 7.03
CA GLY A 540 32.13 -10.36 7.77
C GLY A 540 32.23 -9.55 9.07
N GLU A 541 31.22 -8.71 9.40
CA GLU A 541 31.17 -7.84 10.59
C GLU A 541 30.67 -8.63 11.82
N LYS A 542 31.41 -9.65 12.21
CA LYS A 542 30.97 -10.68 13.17
C LYS A 542 30.72 -10.14 14.58
N ASP A 543 31.56 -9.21 15.05
CA ASP A 543 31.41 -8.64 16.40
C ASP A 543 30.15 -7.78 16.52
N GLN A 544 29.86 -6.97 15.50
CA GLN A 544 28.61 -6.20 15.43
C GLN A 544 27.38 -7.13 15.33
N ALA A 545 27.48 -8.19 14.56
CA ALA A 545 26.44 -9.18 14.43
C ALA A 545 26.12 -9.85 15.78
N ALA A 546 27.13 -10.27 16.52
CA ALA A 546 26.98 -10.87 17.85
C ALA A 546 26.32 -9.89 18.84
N ALA A 547 26.77 -8.63 18.88
CA ALA A 547 26.21 -7.61 19.76
C ALA A 547 24.72 -7.33 19.47
N LEU A 548 24.34 -7.23 18.18
CA LEU A 548 22.93 -7.04 17.81
C LEU A 548 22.05 -8.24 18.18
N TRP A 549 22.59 -9.44 18.06
CA TRP A 549 21.90 -10.66 18.45
C TRP A 549 21.62 -10.73 19.95
N GLU A 550 22.62 -10.38 20.76
CA GLU A 550 22.48 -10.33 22.23
C GLU A 550 21.46 -9.25 22.63
N GLN A 551 21.51 -8.08 22.03
CA GLN A 551 20.56 -7.00 22.28
C GLN A 551 19.12 -7.42 21.91
N ALA A 552 18.93 -8.10 20.78
CA ALA A 552 17.63 -8.62 20.38
C ALA A 552 17.11 -9.66 21.39
N SER A 553 17.96 -10.59 21.81
CA SER A 553 17.59 -11.63 22.78
C SER A 553 17.19 -11.04 24.13
N ALA A 554 17.95 -10.05 24.61
CA ALA A 554 17.64 -9.32 25.83
C ALA A 554 16.34 -8.52 25.73
N LEU A 555 16.07 -7.87 24.58
CA LEU A 555 14.81 -7.17 24.34
C LEU A 555 13.63 -8.14 24.35
N LYS A 556 13.75 -9.31 23.69
CA LYS A 556 12.70 -10.33 23.67
C LYS A 556 12.34 -10.78 25.09
N ALA A 557 13.33 -11.07 25.92
CA ALA A 557 13.10 -11.51 27.30
C ALA A 557 12.34 -10.44 28.11
N ARG A 558 12.84 -9.18 28.09
CA ARG A 558 12.18 -8.06 28.79
C ARG A 558 10.78 -7.79 28.29
N PHE A 559 10.57 -7.86 26.96
CA PHE A 559 9.27 -7.61 26.35
C PHE A 559 8.22 -8.62 26.81
N ASN A 560 8.54 -9.90 26.75
CA ASN A 560 7.62 -10.96 27.18
C ASN A 560 7.31 -10.87 28.68
N ASP A 561 8.27 -10.48 29.49
CA ASP A 561 8.05 -10.28 30.93
C ASP A 561 7.15 -9.08 31.22
N ARG A 562 7.39 -7.93 30.58
CA ARG A 562 6.74 -6.66 30.94
C ARG A 562 5.40 -6.42 30.26
N PHE A 563 5.26 -6.72 28.94
CA PHE A 563 4.09 -6.30 28.15
C PHE A 563 2.91 -7.28 28.18
N TRP A 564 3.11 -8.51 28.68
CA TRP A 564 2.07 -9.52 28.68
C TRP A 564 0.98 -9.22 29.70
N MET A 565 -0.27 -9.19 29.25
CA MET A 565 -1.48 -9.06 30.05
C MET A 565 -2.11 -10.45 30.24
N GLU A 566 -1.89 -11.06 31.42
CA GLU A 566 -2.28 -12.45 31.64
C GLU A 566 -3.79 -12.68 31.54
N GLU A 567 -4.59 -11.78 32.07
CA GLU A 567 -6.07 -11.89 32.05
C GLU A 567 -6.63 -11.73 30.63
N GLU A 568 -6.10 -10.81 29.86
CA GLU A 568 -6.52 -10.50 28.48
C GLU A 568 -5.97 -11.51 27.46
N GLY A 569 -4.91 -12.23 27.77
CA GLY A 569 -4.26 -13.16 26.84
C GLY A 569 -3.61 -12.48 25.64
N THR A 570 -3.15 -11.24 25.80
CA THR A 570 -2.50 -10.42 24.76
C THR A 570 -1.42 -9.53 25.38
N PHE A 571 -0.69 -8.81 24.54
CA PHE A 571 0.24 -7.79 24.99
C PHE A 571 -0.46 -6.43 25.11
N ALA A 572 -0.03 -5.62 26.06
CA ALA A 572 -0.44 -4.23 26.20
C ALA A 572 -0.11 -3.44 24.91
N MET A 573 -0.94 -2.46 24.55
CA MET A 573 -0.72 -1.59 23.38
C MET A 573 0.65 -0.91 23.45
N GLY A 574 1.12 -0.57 24.67
CA GLY A 574 2.41 0.09 24.84
C GLY A 574 2.72 0.39 26.30
N ILE A 575 3.72 1.25 26.49
CA ILE A 575 4.10 1.90 27.74
C ILE A 575 4.01 3.41 27.57
N ASP A 576 3.54 4.09 28.59
CA ASP A 576 3.37 5.54 28.63
C ASP A 576 4.64 6.29 29.07
N ASN A 577 4.52 7.60 29.27
CA ASN A 577 5.61 8.47 29.72
C ASN A 577 6.10 8.20 31.15
N HIS A 578 5.34 7.46 31.96
CA HIS A 578 5.70 7.02 33.31
C HIS A 578 6.26 5.60 33.35
N GLY A 579 6.27 4.88 32.23
CA GLY A 579 6.66 3.49 32.10
C GLY A 579 5.53 2.51 32.46
N GLU A 580 4.30 3.01 32.65
CA GLU A 580 3.14 2.18 32.92
C GLU A 580 2.54 1.60 31.66
N LEU A 581 1.93 0.39 31.78
CA LEU A 581 1.31 -0.29 30.65
C LEU A 581 0.05 0.43 30.16
N ILE A 582 -0.05 0.60 28.86
CA ILE A 582 -1.27 1.01 28.17
C ILE A 582 -2.07 -0.25 27.87
N CYS A 583 -2.93 -0.64 28.83
CA CYS A 583 -3.63 -1.94 28.82
C CYS A 583 -4.83 -2.00 27.86
N SER A 584 -4.82 -1.22 26.78
CA SER A 584 -5.86 -1.25 25.75
C SER A 584 -5.67 -2.43 24.81
N VAL A 585 -6.77 -3.14 24.48
CA VAL A 585 -6.77 -4.26 23.57
C VAL A 585 -6.89 -3.75 22.14
N ALA A 586 -5.87 -4.06 21.32
CA ALA A 586 -5.72 -3.53 19.98
C ALA A 586 -5.06 -4.54 19.02
N SER A 587 -4.88 -4.17 17.75
CA SER A 587 -4.24 -5.02 16.74
C SER A 587 -2.72 -5.12 16.86
N ASP A 588 -2.08 -4.18 17.54
CA ASP A 588 -0.62 -4.01 17.60
C ASP A 588 0.15 -5.31 17.97
N PRO A 589 -0.36 -6.17 18.87
CA PRO A 589 0.25 -7.47 19.18
C PRO A 589 0.39 -8.43 17.98
N GLY A 590 -0.38 -8.25 16.90
CA GLY A 590 -0.21 -9.01 15.67
C GLY A 590 1.15 -8.78 15.00
N HIS A 591 1.71 -7.58 15.11
CA HIS A 591 3.08 -7.29 14.66
C HIS A 591 4.13 -8.00 15.52
N CYS A 592 3.80 -8.28 16.76
CA CYS A 592 4.68 -9.06 17.65
C CYS A 592 4.78 -10.52 17.18
N LEU A 593 3.69 -11.11 16.71
CA LEU A 593 3.72 -12.43 16.06
C LEU A 593 4.57 -12.38 14.77
N LEU A 594 4.32 -11.42 13.91
CA LEU A 594 5.05 -11.26 12.65
C LEU A 594 6.56 -11.14 12.87
N SER A 595 7.00 -10.39 13.87
CA SER A 595 8.43 -10.20 14.18
C SER A 595 9.11 -11.41 14.82
N GLY A 596 8.35 -12.26 15.52
CA GLY A 596 8.84 -13.39 16.27
C GLY A 596 9.37 -13.07 17.69
N ILE A 597 9.00 -11.89 18.24
CA ILE A 597 9.37 -11.51 19.61
C ILE A 597 8.55 -12.27 20.65
N VAL A 598 7.39 -12.80 20.29
CA VAL A 598 6.47 -13.53 21.19
C VAL A 598 7.08 -14.88 21.60
N ASP A 599 7.01 -15.21 22.89
CA ASP A 599 7.35 -16.55 23.37
C ASP A 599 6.32 -17.57 22.90
N ALA A 600 6.81 -18.74 22.48
CA ALA A 600 5.98 -19.81 21.90
C ALA A 600 4.80 -20.22 22.79
N SER A 601 4.98 -20.21 24.12
CA SER A 601 3.93 -20.56 25.09
C SER A 601 2.73 -19.62 25.08
N ARG A 602 2.93 -18.38 24.67
CA ARG A 602 1.89 -17.32 24.61
C ARG A 602 1.15 -17.25 23.29
N VAL A 603 1.75 -17.78 22.23
CA VAL A 603 1.23 -17.69 20.85
C VAL A 603 -0.21 -18.21 20.71
N PRO A 604 -0.60 -19.38 21.24
CA PRO A 604 -1.98 -19.86 21.07
C PRO A 604 -3.02 -18.94 21.72
N ARG A 605 -2.70 -18.39 22.89
CA ARG A 605 -3.61 -17.45 23.59
C ARG A 605 -3.74 -16.13 22.84
N LEU A 606 -2.62 -15.58 22.36
CA LEU A 606 -2.59 -14.35 21.59
C LEU A 606 -3.37 -14.51 20.28
N ALA A 607 -3.14 -15.56 19.52
CA ALA A 607 -3.84 -15.83 18.27
C ALA A 607 -5.36 -15.96 18.48
N ASN A 608 -5.75 -16.72 19.50
CA ASN A 608 -7.16 -16.83 19.87
C ASN A 608 -7.77 -15.45 20.26
N ARG A 609 -7.05 -14.64 21.03
CA ARG A 609 -7.50 -13.30 21.43
C ARG A 609 -7.70 -12.38 20.22
N MET A 610 -6.79 -12.42 19.26
CA MET A 610 -6.90 -11.61 18.03
C MET A 610 -8.11 -11.98 17.15
N LEU A 611 -8.58 -13.22 17.21
CA LEU A 611 -9.75 -13.70 16.46
C LEU A 611 -11.07 -13.64 17.25
N MET A 612 -11.10 -13.06 18.47
CA MET A 612 -12.34 -12.79 19.19
C MET A 612 -13.15 -11.70 18.48
N LYS A 613 -14.48 -11.73 18.64
CA LYS A 613 -15.42 -10.87 17.93
C LYS A 613 -15.21 -9.37 18.10
N ASP A 614 -14.67 -8.95 19.22
CA ASP A 614 -14.36 -7.55 19.50
C ASP A 614 -13.17 -7.05 18.65
N LEU A 615 -12.21 -7.91 18.32
CA LEU A 615 -11.10 -7.61 17.41
C LEU A 615 -11.39 -8.07 15.98
N PHE A 616 -11.82 -9.32 15.78
CA PHE A 616 -12.10 -9.83 14.44
C PHE A 616 -13.51 -9.49 13.98
N SER A 617 -13.60 -8.63 12.99
CA SER A 617 -14.90 -8.15 12.43
C SER A 617 -15.62 -9.15 11.52
N GLY A 618 -14.95 -10.26 11.13
CA GLY A 618 -15.39 -11.13 10.05
C GLY A 618 -14.90 -10.69 8.66
N TRP A 619 -14.38 -9.45 8.55
CA TRP A 619 -13.71 -8.91 7.36
C TRP A 619 -12.19 -8.76 7.55
N GLY A 620 -11.74 -8.76 8.80
CA GLY A 620 -10.36 -8.57 9.22
C GLY A 620 -10.29 -8.16 10.69
N ILE A 621 -9.07 -8.06 11.22
CA ILE A 621 -8.78 -7.63 12.58
C ILE A 621 -8.80 -6.10 12.62
N ARG A 622 -9.57 -5.55 13.57
CA ARG A 622 -9.70 -4.12 13.84
C ARG A 622 -8.49 -3.55 14.55
N THR A 623 -8.21 -2.29 14.29
CA THR A 623 -7.13 -1.56 14.97
C THR A 623 -7.34 -1.37 16.48
N LEU A 624 -8.59 -1.41 16.95
CA LEU A 624 -8.95 -1.32 18.36
C LEU A 624 -10.15 -2.23 18.64
N SER A 625 -10.19 -2.87 19.80
CA SER A 625 -11.32 -3.69 20.25
C SER A 625 -12.64 -2.93 20.18
N ALA A 626 -13.69 -3.58 19.69
CA ALA A 626 -15.03 -3.00 19.62
C ALA A 626 -15.65 -2.76 21.01
N ASP A 627 -15.14 -3.38 22.05
CA ASP A 627 -15.58 -3.20 23.45
C ASP A 627 -14.88 -2.00 24.12
N HIS A 628 -13.91 -1.38 23.45
CA HIS A 628 -13.18 -0.24 23.97
C HIS A 628 -13.99 1.06 23.88
N PRO A 629 -14.03 1.93 24.93
CA PRO A 629 -14.84 3.15 24.91
C PRO A 629 -14.50 4.14 23.80
N ALA A 630 -13.26 4.16 23.32
CA ALA A 630 -12.83 5.00 22.20
C ALA A 630 -13.04 4.34 20.83
N TYR A 631 -13.64 3.14 20.77
CA TYR A 631 -13.89 2.46 19.49
C TYR A 631 -14.81 3.26 18.57
N ASN A 632 -14.41 3.36 17.31
CA ASN A 632 -15.25 3.89 16.25
C ASN A 632 -14.86 3.19 14.95
N PRO A 633 -15.77 2.41 14.30
CA PRO A 633 -15.46 1.66 13.10
C PRO A 633 -15.01 2.54 11.92
N PHE A 634 -15.33 3.83 11.94
CA PHE A 634 -14.90 4.83 10.96
C PHE A 634 -13.68 5.65 11.42
N SER A 635 -13.07 5.34 12.56
CA SER A 635 -11.83 6.00 12.97
C SER A 635 -10.64 5.39 12.22
N TYR A 636 -9.70 6.25 11.82
CA TYR A 636 -8.53 5.85 11.04
C TYR A 636 -7.70 4.75 11.74
N HIS A 637 -7.45 4.88 13.08
CA HIS A 637 -6.67 3.90 13.86
C HIS A 637 -7.37 3.38 15.12
N ARG A 638 -8.69 3.63 15.30
CA ARG A 638 -9.43 3.22 16.50
C ARG A 638 -10.67 2.39 16.17
N GLY A 639 -10.55 1.43 15.25
CA GLY A 639 -11.60 0.48 14.95
C GLY A 639 -11.73 0.08 13.47
N SER A 640 -11.07 0.74 12.54
CA SER A 640 -10.97 0.35 11.13
C SER A 640 -10.17 -0.93 10.93
N VAL A 641 -10.28 -1.53 9.74
CA VAL A 641 -9.53 -2.71 9.30
C VAL A 641 -8.53 -2.28 8.23
N TRP A 642 -7.25 -2.62 8.45
CA TRP A 642 -6.16 -2.30 7.54
C TRP A 642 -5.63 -3.53 6.83
N PRO A 643 -5.70 -3.61 5.51
CA PRO A 643 -5.16 -4.76 4.77
C PRO A 643 -3.67 -4.99 5.01
N VAL A 644 -2.88 -3.92 5.14
CA VAL A 644 -1.43 -4.01 5.41
C VAL A 644 -1.11 -4.75 6.70
N GLU A 645 -1.83 -4.45 7.80
CA GLU A 645 -1.70 -5.18 9.07
C GLU A 645 -2.14 -6.63 8.92
N ASN A 646 -3.35 -6.82 8.38
CA ASN A 646 -3.97 -8.13 8.27
C ASN A 646 -3.13 -9.08 7.40
N GLY A 647 -2.54 -8.59 6.30
CA GLY A 647 -1.56 -9.35 5.51
C GLY A 647 -0.31 -9.72 6.31
N GLY A 648 0.16 -8.84 7.18
CA GLY A 648 1.24 -9.12 8.13
C GLY A 648 0.85 -10.17 9.17
N PHE A 649 -0.37 -10.09 9.71
CA PHE A 649 -0.85 -11.03 10.72
C PHE A 649 -1.04 -12.45 10.15
N VAL A 650 -1.51 -12.56 8.90
CA VAL A 650 -1.57 -13.85 8.19
C VAL A 650 -0.19 -14.52 8.15
N LEU A 651 0.86 -13.77 7.81
CA LEU A 651 2.23 -14.30 7.83
C LEU A 651 2.69 -14.58 9.27
N GLY A 652 2.29 -13.77 10.24
CA GLY A 652 2.56 -13.99 11.67
C GLY A 652 1.97 -15.29 12.17
N PHE A 653 0.72 -15.60 11.85
CA PHE A 653 0.08 -16.89 12.18
C PHE A 653 0.79 -18.07 11.49
N ALA A 654 1.05 -17.96 10.19
CA ALA A 654 1.75 -19.00 9.44
C ALA A 654 3.14 -19.30 10.00
N ARG A 655 3.85 -18.29 10.48
CA ARG A 655 5.16 -18.42 11.12
C ARG A 655 5.17 -19.39 12.30
N TYR A 656 4.07 -19.45 13.05
CA TYR A 656 3.93 -20.34 14.20
C TYR A 656 3.10 -21.60 13.89
N GLY A 657 2.84 -21.89 12.61
CA GLY A 657 2.09 -23.07 12.20
C GLY A 657 0.59 -23.02 12.51
N LEU A 658 0.05 -21.81 12.73
CA LEU A 658 -1.37 -21.58 12.99
C LEU A 658 -2.16 -21.49 11.68
N HIS A 659 -2.28 -22.62 10.98
CA HIS A 659 -2.84 -22.65 9.62
C HIS A 659 -4.33 -22.29 9.59
N GLY A 660 -5.10 -22.71 10.60
CA GLY A 660 -6.54 -22.38 10.70
C GLY A 660 -6.80 -20.87 10.81
N GLU A 661 -6.03 -20.18 11.64
CA GLU A 661 -6.06 -18.73 11.83
C GLU A 661 -5.59 -18.01 10.56
N THR A 662 -4.51 -18.53 9.93
CA THR A 662 -4.00 -18.07 8.64
C THR A 662 -5.09 -18.10 7.57
N TRP A 663 -5.78 -19.24 7.41
CA TRP A 663 -6.84 -19.42 6.41
C TRP A 663 -8.07 -18.56 6.70
N THR A 664 -8.44 -18.43 7.97
CA THR A 664 -9.58 -17.61 8.40
C THR A 664 -9.37 -16.15 8.01
N LEU A 665 -8.21 -15.59 8.34
CA LEU A 665 -7.93 -14.19 8.06
C LEU A 665 -7.67 -13.95 6.57
N ALA A 666 -6.97 -14.84 5.88
CA ALA A 666 -6.75 -14.77 4.44
C ALA A 666 -8.07 -14.78 3.66
N ARG A 667 -8.99 -15.70 4.03
CA ARG A 667 -10.33 -15.78 3.43
C ARG A 667 -11.11 -14.48 3.60
N ALA A 668 -11.12 -13.93 4.81
CA ALA A 668 -11.80 -12.66 5.11
C ALA A 668 -11.29 -11.52 4.22
N MET A 669 -9.97 -11.43 3.98
CA MET A 669 -9.38 -10.42 3.10
C MET A 669 -9.78 -10.61 1.64
N PHE A 670 -9.79 -11.84 1.12
CA PHE A 670 -10.20 -12.09 -0.27
C PHE A 670 -11.72 -11.89 -0.46
N GLU A 671 -12.54 -12.29 0.49
CA GLU A 671 -13.98 -12.01 0.46
C GLU A 671 -14.28 -10.50 0.51
N ALA A 672 -13.53 -9.74 1.32
CA ALA A 672 -13.62 -8.28 1.29
C ALA A 672 -13.20 -7.71 -0.07
N ALA A 673 -12.07 -8.18 -0.64
CA ALA A 673 -11.57 -7.73 -1.94
C ALA A 673 -12.59 -7.98 -3.07
N GLN A 674 -13.34 -9.08 -3.03
CA GLN A 674 -14.38 -9.40 -3.99
C GLN A 674 -15.48 -8.34 -4.04
N LEU A 675 -15.81 -7.76 -2.90
CA LEU A 675 -16.86 -6.75 -2.79
C LEU A 675 -16.41 -5.36 -3.24
N PHE A 676 -15.12 -5.07 -3.15
CA PHE A 676 -14.58 -3.78 -3.59
C PHE A 676 -14.43 -3.70 -5.12
N PRO A 677 -14.58 -2.50 -5.72
CA PRO A 677 -14.45 -2.32 -7.16
C PRO A 677 -13.10 -2.81 -7.71
N GLY A 678 -13.17 -3.68 -8.72
CA GLY A 678 -12.00 -4.19 -9.41
C GLY A 678 -11.13 -5.13 -8.59
N PHE A 679 -11.69 -5.78 -7.55
CA PHE A 679 -10.95 -6.67 -6.63
C PHE A 679 -9.79 -5.98 -5.90
N ARG A 680 -9.95 -4.69 -5.58
CA ARG A 680 -8.95 -3.86 -4.96
C ARG A 680 -9.25 -3.63 -3.48
N LEU A 681 -8.37 -4.01 -2.61
CA LEU A 681 -8.41 -3.61 -1.21
C LEU A 681 -8.03 -2.12 -1.08
N PRO A 682 -8.86 -1.30 -0.41
CA PRO A 682 -8.51 0.09 -0.12
C PRO A 682 -7.41 0.18 0.94
N GLU A 683 -6.91 1.38 1.20
CA GLU A 683 -5.96 1.63 2.30
C GLU A 683 -6.48 1.07 3.63
N THR A 684 -7.70 1.43 3.97
CA THR A 684 -8.43 0.94 5.13
C THR A 684 -9.94 0.97 4.86
N PHE A 685 -10.69 0.18 5.60
CA PHE A 685 -12.15 0.17 5.55
C PHE A 685 -12.75 0.05 6.95
N ALA A 686 -14.03 0.38 7.07
CA ALA A 686 -14.69 0.46 8.37
C ALA A 686 -14.78 -0.92 9.05
N GLY A 687 -14.55 -0.95 10.36
CA GLY A 687 -14.47 -2.17 11.15
C GLY A 687 -15.81 -2.69 11.69
N HIS A 688 -16.90 -2.48 10.97
CA HIS A 688 -18.21 -3.04 11.37
C HIS A 688 -18.17 -4.57 11.42
N GLN A 689 -18.95 -5.13 12.35
CA GLN A 689 -19.12 -6.58 12.43
C GLN A 689 -19.85 -7.09 11.19
N ARG A 690 -19.34 -8.15 10.60
CA ARG A 690 -20.04 -8.91 9.56
C ARG A 690 -21.19 -9.67 10.18
N THR A 691 -22.40 -9.44 9.68
CA THR A 691 -23.64 -10.12 10.08
C THR A 691 -24.51 -10.34 8.85
N GLU A 692 -25.59 -11.09 8.99
CA GLU A 692 -26.60 -11.24 7.92
C GLU A 692 -27.19 -9.89 7.51
N ASP A 693 -27.43 -9.01 8.49
CA ASP A 693 -27.97 -7.65 8.24
C ASP A 693 -26.90 -6.66 7.71
N ALA A 694 -25.61 -6.98 7.85
CA ALA A 694 -24.48 -6.18 7.38
C ALA A 694 -23.52 -7.04 6.55
N PRO A 695 -23.92 -7.47 5.33
CA PRO A 695 -23.19 -8.46 4.52
C PRO A 695 -22.02 -7.86 3.72
N PHE A 696 -21.64 -6.62 3.94
CA PHE A 696 -20.49 -5.97 3.31
C PHE A 696 -19.80 -5.00 4.25
N PRO A 697 -18.47 -4.76 4.09
CA PRO A 697 -17.74 -3.81 4.91
C PRO A 697 -18.09 -2.36 4.54
N GLY A 698 -18.16 -1.48 5.53
CA GLY A 698 -18.32 -0.04 5.29
C GLY A 698 -17.06 0.55 4.65
N LEU A 699 -17.22 1.55 3.78
CA LEU A 699 -16.09 2.30 3.23
C LEU A 699 -15.57 3.33 4.24
N TYR A 700 -14.27 3.45 4.37
CA TYR A 700 -13.65 4.63 4.97
C TYR A 700 -13.50 5.71 3.90
N THR A 701 -14.26 6.79 4.03
CA THR A 701 -14.45 7.77 2.94
C THR A 701 -13.18 8.54 2.54
N LYS A 702 -12.15 8.53 3.41
CA LYS A 702 -10.86 9.18 3.15
C LYS A 702 -9.77 8.18 2.76
N SER A 703 -10.10 6.92 2.59
CA SER A 703 -9.15 5.88 2.18
C SER A 703 -8.57 6.16 0.80
N ASP A 704 -7.28 5.99 0.67
CA ASP A 704 -6.62 6.00 -0.63
C ASP A 704 -6.78 4.64 -1.33
N TRP A 705 -6.95 4.67 -2.66
CA TRP A 705 -6.95 3.49 -3.52
C TRP A 705 -6.68 3.83 -5.00
N PRO A 706 -5.63 3.27 -5.61
CA PRO A 706 -4.75 2.26 -5.01
C PRO A 706 -3.91 2.83 -3.85
N GLN A 707 -3.63 1.94 -2.89
CA GLN A 707 -2.66 2.14 -1.84
C GLN A 707 -1.61 1.03 -1.93
N ALA A 708 -0.32 1.38 -1.93
CA ALA A 708 0.76 0.45 -2.22
C ALA A 708 0.86 -0.69 -1.20
N TRP A 709 0.80 -0.38 0.10
CA TRP A 709 0.89 -1.41 1.14
C TRP A 709 -0.36 -2.29 1.25
N SER A 710 -1.54 -1.81 0.82
CA SER A 710 -2.73 -2.67 0.74
C SER A 710 -2.67 -3.60 -0.48
N ALA A 711 -2.14 -3.13 -1.60
CA ALA A 711 -1.87 -3.97 -2.75
C ALA A 711 -0.83 -5.05 -2.41
N SER A 712 0.29 -4.68 -1.79
CA SER A 712 1.35 -5.64 -1.43
C SER A 712 0.93 -6.65 -0.36
N SER A 713 -0.01 -6.31 0.53
CA SER A 713 -0.51 -7.23 1.55
C SER A 713 -1.11 -8.52 0.98
N VAL A 714 -1.73 -8.43 -0.19
CA VAL A 714 -2.27 -9.59 -0.93
C VAL A 714 -1.18 -10.60 -1.26
N LEU A 715 -0.01 -10.10 -1.69
CA LEU A 715 1.15 -10.95 -2.02
C LEU A 715 1.71 -11.62 -0.77
N ASN A 716 1.71 -10.91 0.36
CA ASN A 716 2.15 -11.45 1.63
C ASN A 716 1.21 -12.53 2.17
N ILE A 717 -0.11 -12.40 1.97
CA ILE A 717 -1.09 -13.44 2.27
C ILE A 717 -0.81 -14.70 1.44
N LEU A 718 -0.55 -14.56 0.14
CA LEU A 718 -0.20 -15.69 -0.73
C LEU A 718 1.10 -16.34 -0.29
N ARG A 719 2.14 -15.53 -0.01
CA ARG A 719 3.41 -16.02 0.54
C ARG A 719 3.22 -16.86 1.79
N ALA A 720 2.36 -16.43 2.69
CA ALA A 720 2.08 -17.13 3.95
C ALA A 720 1.41 -18.51 3.72
N MET A 721 0.39 -18.57 2.86
CA MET A 721 -0.31 -19.83 2.55
C MET A 721 0.57 -20.83 1.79
N LEU A 722 1.47 -20.32 0.95
CA LEU A 722 2.41 -21.13 0.18
C LEU A 722 3.68 -21.48 0.96
N GLY A 723 3.86 -20.91 2.15
CA GLY A 723 5.02 -21.16 3.00
C GLY A 723 6.36 -20.84 2.33
N LEU A 724 6.43 -19.78 1.51
CA LEU A 724 7.61 -19.44 0.73
C LEU A 724 8.68 -18.77 1.59
N PHE A 725 9.82 -19.40 1.73
CA PHE A 725 11.00 -18.83 2.37
C PHE A 725 12.24 -19.01 1.48
N PRO A 726 12.60 -17.97 0.71
CA PRO A 726 13.83 -18.01 -0.09
C PRO A 726 15.05 -17.79 0.80
N TYR A 727 16.13 -18.50 0.48
CA TYR A 727 17.46 -18.28 1.04
C TYR A 727 18.49 -18.35 -0.08
N ALA A 728 18.43 -17.33 -0.96
CA ALA A 728 19.15 -17.34 -2.23
C ALA A 728 20.67 -17.38 -2.06
N ALA A 729 21.22 -16.96 -0.91
CA ALA A 729 22.65 -17.07 -0.60
C ALA A 729 23.15 -18.53 -0.58
N ALA A 730 22.25 -19.50 -0.38
CA ALA A 730 22.55 -20.93 -0.44
C ALA A 730 21.87 -21.61 -1.66
N ASN A 731 21.39 -20.84 -2.64
CA ASN A 731 20.57 -21.32 -3.76
C ASN A 731 19.36 -22.15 -3.29
N LEU A 732 18.69 -21.71 -2.21
CA LEU A 732 17.67 -22.50 -1.53
C LEU A 732 16.32 -21.77 -1.52
N LEU A 733 15.26 -22.52 -1.83
CA LEU A 733 13.87 -22.16 -1.57
C LEU A 733 13.27 -23.19 -0.62
N ILE A 734 12.91 -22.75 0.57
CA ILE A 734 12.19 -23.59 1.54
C ILE A 734 10.70 -23.40 1.30
N LEU A 735 9.96 -24.52 1.25
CA LEU A 735 8.52 -24.57 1.07
C LEU A 735 7.83 -25.26 2.24
N ASP A 736 6.81 -24.62 2.78
CA ASP A 736 5.91 -25.21 3.77
C ASP A 736 4.45 -24.89 3.41
N PRO A 737 3.96 -25.40 2.27
CA PRO A 737 2.66 -25.00 1.74
C PRO A 737 1.51 -25.63 2.52
N HIS A 738 0.55 -24.79 2.90
CA HIS A 738 -0.70 -25.16 3.56
C HIS A 738 -1.85 -24.42 2.94
N LEU A 739 -2.43 -25.02 1.88
CA LEU A 739 -3.59 -24.45 1.21
C LEU A 739 -4.89 -24.80 1.95
N PRO A 740 -5.85 -23.88 2.05
CA PRO A 740 -7.18 -24.17 2.59
C PRO A 740 -8.04 -24.92 1.58
N GLU A 741 -9.12 -25.56 2.04
CA GLU A 741 -10.09 -26.27 1.19
C GLU A 741 -10.70 -25.38 0.10
N TRP A 742 -10.89 -24.07 0.39
CA TRP A 742 -11.45 -23.12 -0.57
C TRP A 742 -10.43 -22.63 -1.63
N LEU A 743 -9.15 -22.98 -1.48
CA LEU A 743 -8.09 -22.76 -2.48
C LEU A 743 -7.28 -24.06 -2.64
N PRO A 744 -7.83 -25.12 -3.25
CA PRO A 744 -7.20 -26.43 -3.30
C PRO A 744 -6.00 -26.51 -4.24
N GLU A 745 -5.84 -25.52 -5.12
CA GLU A 745 -4.69 -25.45 -6.02
C GLU A 745 -4.35 -24.00 -6.37
N ILE A 746 -3.08 -23.74 -6.67
CA ILE A 746 -2.59 -22.49 -7.23
C ILE A 746 -1.25 -22.72 -7.93
N THR A 747 -1.04 -22.06 -9.06
CA THR A 747 0.26 -22.05 -9.74
C THR A 747 0.94 -20.71 -9.55
N VAL A 748 2.20 -20.73 -9.19
CA VAL A 748 3.09 -19.56 -9.12
C VAL A 748 4.03 -19.64 -10.30
N GLU A 749 4.03 -18.61 -11.14
CA GLU A 749 4.81 -18.56 -12.37
C GLU A 749 5.91 -17.50 -12.26
N ASN A 750 7.04 -17.75 -12.91
CA ASN A 750 8.14 -16.79 -13.06
C ASN A 750 8.70 -16.24 -11.72
N MET A 751 8.63 -17.01 -10.64
CA MET A 751 9.18 -16.57 -9.36
C MET A 751 10.71 -16.55 -9.41
N ARG A 752 11.32 -15.47 -8.93
CA ARG A 752 12.77 -15.28 -8.94
C ARG A 752 13.34 -15.51 -7.53
N VAL A 753 14.35 -16.37 -7.44
CA VAL A 753 15.13 -16.61 -6.22
C VAL A 753 16.61 -16.62 -6.61
N GLY A 754 17.36 -15.63 -6.17
CA GLY A 754 18.72 -15.40 -6.64
C GLY A 754 18.77 -15.22 -8.17
N ASN A 755 19.57 -16.04 -8.83
CA ASN A 755 19.67 -16.07 -10.29
C ASN A 755 18.71 -17.07 -10.95
N ALA A 756 17.96 -17.82 -10.16
CA ALA A 756 17.03 -18.82 -10.67
C ALA A 756 15.63 -18.24 -10.91
N ARG A 757 14.92 -18.85 -11.84
CA ARG A 757 13.49 -18.64 -12.11
C ARG A 757 12.78 -19.98 -11.99
N VAL A 758 11.65 -20.00 -11.28
CA VAL A 758 10.91 -21.21 -11.03
C VAL A 758 9.41 -21.00 -11.22
N ALA A 759 8.75 -22.00 -11.77
CA ALA A 759 7.29 -22.13 -11.78
C ALA A 759 6.90 -23.37 -10.96
N ILE A 760 5.98 -23.19 -10.01
CA ILE A 760 5.56 -24.24 -9.08
C ILE A 760 4.03 -24.29 -9.05
N HIS A 761 3.48 -25.49 -9.19
CA HIS A 761 2.08 -25.80 -8.96
C HIS A 761 1.91 -26.41 -7.59
N PHE A 762 1.02 -25.85 -6.80
CA PHE A 762 0.63 -26.34 -5.48
C PHE A 762 -0.79 -26.91 -5.58
N SER A 763 -1.04 -28.06 -4.95
CA SER A 763 -2.36 -28.70 -4.95
C SER A 763 -2.57 -29.58 -3.73
N HIS A 764 -3.84 -29.83 -3.37
CA HIS A 764 -4.14 -30.83 -2.34
C HIS A 764 -3.77 -32.22 -2.82
N ALA A 765 -3.12 -32.97 -1.97
CA ALA A 765 -2.92 -34.42 -2.11
C ALA A 765 -4.17 -35.18 -1.63
N SER A 766 -4.23 -36.48 -1.93
CA SER A 766 -5.37 -37.33 -1.57
C SER A 766 -5.60 -37.49 -0.05
N ASP A 767 -4.58 -37.20 0.76
CA ASP A 767 -4.65 -37.20 2.22
C ASP A 767 -5.06 -35.84 2.82
N GLY A 768 -5.37 -34.85 1.97
CA GLY A 768 -5.74 -33.49 2.37
C GLY A 768 -4.56 -32.57 2.69
N SER A 769 -3.33 -33.08 2.64
CA SER A 769 -2.13 -32.22 2.73
C SER A 769 -1.94 -31.40 1.44
N THR A 770 -1.15 -30.36 1.49
CA THR A 770 -0.75 -29.64 0.28
C THR A 770 0.53 -30.24 -0.26
N ASP A 771 0.56 -30.55 -1.56
CA ASP A 771 1.75 -30.99 -2.28
C ASP A 771 2.17 -29.94 -3.31
N TYR A 772 3.36 -30.07 -3.88
CA TYR A 772 3.84 -29.19 -4.92
C TYR A 772 4.55 -29.94 -6.05
N ARG A 773 4.48 -29.37 -7.24
CA ARG A 773 5.19 -29.86 -8.42
C ARG A 773 5.91 -28.71 -9.11
N VAL A 774 7.20 -28.83 -9.31
CA VAL A 774 7.98 -27.88 -10.13
C VAL A 774 7.62 -28.09 -11.58
N LEU A 775 7.14 -27.05 -12.24
CA LEU A 775 6.73 -27.05 -13.65
C LEU A 775 7.88 -26.62 -14.57
N ASP A 776 8.65 -25.63 -14.15
CA ASP A 776 9.82 -25.11 -14.86
C ASP A 776 10.85 -24.61 -13.83
N LEU A 777 12.12 -24.82 -14.12
CA LEU A 777 13.23 -24.32 -13.32
C LEU A 777 14.40 -23.95 -14.22
N GLN A 778 14.76 -22.69 -14.20
CA GLN A 778 15.90 -22.13 -14.91
C GLN A 778 16.89 -21.60 -13.87
N GLY A 779 18.16 -22.01 -13.99
CA GLY A 779 19.22 -21.69 -13.03
C GLY A 779 19.39 -22.77 -11.95
N ASP A 780 20.24 -22.46 -10.96
CA ASP A 780 20.56 -23.38 -9.86
C ASP A 780 19.74 -23.01 -8.62
N LEU A 781 18.80 -23.87 -8.23
CA LEU A 781 17.93 -23.69 -7.06
C LEU A 781 17.54 -25.04 -6.48
N HIS A 782 17.85 -25.21 -5.22
CA HIS A 782 17.39 -26.36 -4.43
C HIS A 782 16.06 -26.02 -3.76
N ILE A 783 15.07 -26.89 -3.92
CA ILE A 783 13.75 -26.72 -3.28
C ILE A 783 13.63 -27.76 -2.17
N LEU A 784 13.45 -27.28 -0.95
CA LEU A 784 13.38 -28.11 0.24
C LEU A 784 12.01 -27.96 0.91
N ARG A 785 11.29 -29.07 1.08
CA ARG A 785 10.04 -29.09 1.85
C ARG A 785 10.34 -29.33 3.32
N GLN A 786 10.16 -28.31 4.11
CA GLN A 786 10.21 -28.35 5.58
C GLN A 786 9.53 -27.14 6.18
N PRO A 787 9.13 -27.19 7.46
CA PRO A 787 8.66 -26.00 8.15
C PRO A 787 9.61 -24.83 7.96
N SER A 788 9.05 -23.71 7.56
CA SER A 788 9.82 -22.48 7.31
C SER A 788 10.64 -22.14 8.56
N PRO A 789 11.89 -21.68 8.44
CA PRO A 789 12.67 -21.16 9.56
C PRO A 789 11.94 -20.05 10.34
N TRP A 790 10.96 -19.41 9.71
CA TRP A 790 10.07 -18.45 10.34
C TRP A 790 9.09 -19.10 11.34
N SER A 791 8.71 -20.36 11.13
CA SER A 791 7.80 -21.10 12.01
C SER A 791 8.50 -21.60 13.27
N LEU A 792 9.81 -21.38 13.41
CA LEU A 792 10.58 -21.95 14.49
C LEU A 792 10.85 -20.91 15.57
N THR A 793 10.39 -21.24 16.72
CA THR A 793 10.72 -20.63 18.02
C THR A 793 12.20 -20.86 18.37
N ALA A 794 12.63 -20.61 19.56
CA ALA A 794 13.99 -20.55 20.10
C ALA A 794 15.15 -21.37 19.46
N ASP A 795 14.88 -22.45 18.74
CA ASP A 795 15.88 -23.39 18.20
C ASP A 795 16.29 -23.09 16.74
N TRP A 796 15.84 -21.95 16.19
CA TRP A 796 16.10 -21.57 14.80
C TRP A 796 17.60 -21.58 14.41
N PRO A 797 18.55 -21.09 15.21
CA PRO A 797 19.96 -21.12 14.86
C PRO A 797 20.51 -22.53 14.69
N GLU A 798 20.09 -23.47 15.51
CA GLU A 798 20.56 -24.86 15.44
C GLU A 798 20.00 -25.57 14.23
N ARG A 799 18.73 -25.42 13.93
CA ARG A 799 18.10 -26.07 12.77
C ARG A 799 18.57 -25.50 11.43
N VAL A 800 18.78 -24.20 11.31
CA VAL A 800 19.40 -23.62 10.10
C VAL A 800 20.82 -24.09 9.95
N LYS A 801 21.58 -24.18 11.06
CA LYS A 801 22.92 -24.72 11.06
C LYS A 801 22.94 -26.20 10.62
N ASP A 802 22.02 -27.00 11.13
CA ASP A 802 21.90 -28.40 10.76
C ASP A 802 21.45 -28.58 9.30
N THR A 803 20.50 -27.76 8.85
CA THR A 803 20.05 -27.74 7.45
C THR A 803 21.17 -27.29 6.51
N LEU A 804 21.85 -26.20 6.83
CA LEU A 804 22.97 -25.70 6.02
C LEU A 804 24.16 -26.65 6.04
N SER A 805 24.45 -27.26 7.18
CA SER A 805 25.55 -28.27 7.28
C SER A 805 25.24 -29.56 6.56
N SER A 806 23.95 -29.91 6.37
CA SER A 806 23.56 -31.09 5.58
C SER A 806 23.58 -30.82 4.06
N LEU A 807 23.49 -29.55 3.64
CA LEU A 807 23.44 -29.13 2.22
C LEU A 807 24.82 -28.74 1.67
N VAL A 808 25.77 -28.37 2.52
CA VAL A 808 27.12 -27.99 2.13
C VAL A 808 28.08 -29.01 2.70
N PRO A 809 28.61 -29.93 1.88
CA PRO A 809 29.73 -30.75 2.35
C PRO A 809 30.93 -29.83 2.59
N TRP A 810 31.29 -29.65 3.84
CA TRP A 810 32.52 -28.96 4.21
C TRP A 810 33.73 -29.81 3.78
N HIS A 811 34.42 -29.38 2.77
CA HIS A 811 35.78 -29.81 2.45
C HIS A 811 36.76 -28.80 3.03
#